data_5eb5dceb63f4871ec7dce27c6c7b93cb
#
_entry.id   5eb5dceb63f4871ec7dce27c6c7b93cb
#
_cell.length_a   1.000
_cell.length_b   1.000
_cell.length_c   1.000
_cell.angle_alpha   90.00
_cell.angle_beta   90.00
_cell.angle_gamma   90.00
#
_symmetry.space_group_name_H-M   'P 1'
#
loop_
_entity.id
_entity.type
_entity.pdbx_description
1 polymer ?
#
loop_
_entity_poly.entity_id
_entity_poly.type
_entity_poly.pdbx_seq_one_letter_code
_entity_poly.pdbx_strand_id
1 'polypeptide(L)'
;MAILKGFPPSNTISPSVRITEKDLSFIAPDQSFHRAGIVGFASKGPINIPTAISSRRQLNTVFGYPHPESGDPYLIYAAEQYLLVANELYIVRVASTDAVDSEAASAASADVISAGGQVIMTSSVAQNYNFVKTSYFKWRLNGVLASKTLVVLKNSDHPDQVVKDSGYSAAQLAEDLNSQLNREVDGIEFFATDDPGSAIGVRTVFSFGPNASLELVSVQDAIYGGRSEGEGSNVNINVTGLGQAMTVAQMTGSVGGNFNLSSITDSDIQVVVDGTDNVNIDNVVQVLDVSNYDGNASLAVGDLVSTINTIISSGEVPGGFEAVAVGNNLSFRTLHHGRDARILVKEESSLFKTLGFDRPVSIPSSESSEAGVYMTAYGDTPAGVAGDAAISEYGMIFGNFSSSGPVSLTIRADSPGVDGNSTQVVIKNNIREGNFIMEVYNNGVQVESWGNLTKNETSRYYVETFLSLVSDFVKVSDNTANPAPPLDGAYILSGGSDGIPSDPDDQDSLMIGNLLGMTGIYALSEPEQIDLDLVAVPGHSSTGVILALIDMCQNLRSDCMAIIDPPFGLTVKEIVQWQNGSHPLNTTRFDSDFAALYWPWVKIRDTFNNVDVWIPPSGSVMAVYARNDFLARPWFAPAGLNRGAVPNITDVYSRPTLEERDLMYGNRNAVNPIVQYNDTQDFVVWGQKTLQRKPTALDRVNVRRLMFYIEKRIRAASRTLLFEPHDEIFHQRFIRIAKGILQEVQVGRGLTDFIIKADYELNTPDVIDRNEFRARIGVQPTRAVEFMFIEFSIHRTGSFSETAESF
;
A
#
# COMPACT_ATOMS: atom_id res chain seq x y z
N MET A 1 36.93 29.36 5.78
CA MET A 1 37.64 30.64 5.94
C MET A 1 39.10 30.33 5.82
N ALA A 2 39.62 30.35 4.58
CA ALA A 2 41.03 30.13 4.29
C ALA A 2 41.78 31.45 4.52
N ILE A 3 42.64 31.49 5.50
CA ILE A 3 43.50 32.63 5.81
C ILE A 3 44.53 32.75 4.67
N LEU A 4 44.38 33.76 3.81
CA LEU A 4 45.44 34.17 2.89
C LEU A 4 46.68 34.54 3.70
N LYS A 5 47.63 33.61 3.82
CA LYS A 5 48.97 33.95 4.26
C LYS A 5 49.64 34.74 3.16
N GLY A 6 49.74 36.06 3.35
CA GLY A 6 50.57 36.94 2.53
C GLY A 6 52.03 36.48 2.57
N PHE A 7 52.80 36.80 1.56
CA PHE A 7 54.23 36.52 1.51
C PHE A 7 54.91 37.01 2.81
N PRO A 8 55.67 36.17 3.50
CA PRO A 8 56.44 36.66 4.62
C PRO A 8 57.46 37.69 4.10
N PRO A 9 57.73 38.76 4.85
CA PRO A 9 58.70 39.77 4.45
C PRO A 9 60.03 39.10 4.16
N SER A 10 60.63 39.51 3.03
CA SER A 10 61.88 38.94 2.55
C SER A 10 63.04 39.37 3.40
N ASN A 11 63.50 38.61 4.35
CA ASN A 11 64.74 38.79 5.10
C ASN A 11 65.93 37.95 4.57
N THR A 12 65.92 37.63 3.27
CA THR A 12 67.04 36.92 2.64
C THR A 12 67.74 37.83 1.67
N ILE A 13 69.00 38.15 2.00
CA ILE A 13 69.91 39.00 1.22
C ILE A 13 70.66 38.18 0.16
N SER A 14 70.47 36.88 0.05
CA SER A 14 71.19 36.04 -0.92
C SER A 14 70.26 35.58 -2.05
N PRO A 15 70.73 35.43 -3.29
CA PRO A 15 69.95 34.89 -4.41
C PRO A 15 69.34 33.51 -4.06
N SER A 16 68.05 33.38 -4.11
CA SER A 16 67.34 32.11 -3.79
C SER A 16 66.12 31.95 -4.67
N VAL A 17 65.86 30.73 -5.12
CA VAL A 17 64.64 30.36 -5.79
C VAL A 17 63.60 29.95 -4.74
N ARG A 18 62.51 30.66 -4.73
CA ARG A 18 61.33 30.26 -3.86
C ARG A 18 60.27 29.67 -4.73
N ILE A 19 59.86 28.47 -4.39
CA ILE A 19 58.71 27.80 -4.99
C ILE A 19 57.55 28.00 -4.02
N THR A 20 56.49 28.65 -4.44
CA THR A 20 55.21 28.72 -3.76
C THR A 20 54.24 27.87 -4.55
N GLU A 21 53.81 26.78 -3.99
CA GLU A 21 52.65 26.05 -4.49
C GLU A 21 51.38 26.84 -4.15
N LYS A 22 50.66 27.23 -5.18
CA LYS A 22 49.30 27.74 -5.10
C LYS A 22 48.41 26.63 -5.64
N ASP A 23 47.71 25.95 -4.74
CA ASP A 23 46.66 25.03 -5.17
C ASP A 23 45.54 25.87 -5.78
N LEU A 24 45.45 25.83 -7.10
CA LEU A 24 44.40 26.45 -7.91
C LEU A 24 43.47 25.35 -8.48
N SER A 25 43.59 24.09 -8.02
CA SER A 25 42.72 23.02 -8.44
C SER A 25 41.35 23.17 -7.73
N PHE A 26 40.41 23.75 -8.44
CA PHE A 26 39.02 23.64 -8.08
C PHE A 26 38.53 22.23 -8.53
N ILE A 27 38.43 21.32 -7.58
CA ILE A 27 37.74 20.05 -7.82
C ILE A 27 36.25 20.35 -7.66
N ALA A 28 35.52 20.35 -8.77
CA ALA A 28 34.04 20.36 -8.71
C ALA A 28 33.61 19.16 -7.87
N PRO A 29 32.73 19.36 -6.89
CA PRO A 29 32.24 18.24 -6.09
C PRO A 29 31.70 17.16 -7.01
N ASP A 30 32.03 15.91 -6.71
CA ASP A 30 31.51 14.75 -7.44
C ASP A 30 30.00 14.68 -7.14
N GLN A 31 29.20 14.91 -8.15
CA GLN A 31 27.74 14.81 -8.02
C GLN A 31 27.34 13.38 -8.24
N SER A 32 26.59 12.81 -7.30
CA SER A 32 26.00 11.50 -7.49
C SER A 32 24.91 11.57 -8.58
N PHE A 33 24.88 10.60 -9.48
CA PHE A 33 23.93 10.51 -10.59
C PHE A 33 22.91 9.38 -10.34
N HIS A 34 22.42 9.28 -9.10
CA HIS A 34 21.53 8.20 -8.69
C HIS A 34 20.23 8.73 -8.09
N ARG A 35 19.79 9.92 -8.49
CA ARG A 35 18.60 10.55 -7.94
C ARG A 35 17.42 10.36 -8.85
N ALA A 36 16.39 9.73 -8.33
CA ALA A 36 15.14 9.54 -9.06
C ALA A 36 13.98 10.27 -8.39
N GLY A 37 13.01 10.69 -9.19
CA GLY A 37 11.73 11.22 -8.76
C GLY A 37 10.60 10.29 -9.20
N ILE A 38 9.67 9.99 -8.31
CA ILE A 38 8.48 9.20 -8.62
C ILE A 38 7.25 9.96 -8.12
N VAL A 39 6.22 10.03 -8.98
CA VAL A 39 4.93 10.64 -8.65
C VAL A 39 3.85 9.57 -8.70
N GLY A 40 2.95 9.53 -7.73
CA GLY A 40 1.87 8.54 -7.69
C GLY A 40 1.04 8.59 -6.42
N PHE A 41 0.14 7.64 -6.26
CA PHE A 41 -0.69 7.48 -5.07
C PHE A 41 0.00 6.66 -3.99
N ALA A 42 -0.35 6.90 -2.74
CA ALA A 42 0.12 6.13 -1.58
C ALA A 42 -0.89 6.20 -0.44
N SER A 43 -0.86 5.19 0.44
CA SER A 43 -1.83 5.05 1.53
C SER A 43 -1.60 6.02 2.70
N LYS A 44 -0.48 6.71 2.72
CA LYS A 44 -0.18 7.80 3.68
C LYS A 44 0.95 8.69 3.17
N GLY A 45 1.33 9.67 3.96
CA GLY A 45 2.44 10.58 3.69
C GLY A 45 2.00 11.95 3.20
N PRO A 46 2.93 12.90 3.10
CA PRO A 46 2.64 14.27 2.71
C PRO A 46 2.19 14.35 1.25
N ILE A 47 1.11 15.11 1.01
CA ILE A 47 0.53 15.28 -0.33
C ILE A 47 1.24 16.44 -1.04
N ASN A 48 1.63 16.24 -2.31
CA ASN A 48 2.32 17.20 -3.18
C ASN A 48 3.63 17.78 -2.62
N ILE A 49 4.24 17.12 -1.64
CA ILE A 49 5.52 17.54 -1.07
C ILE A 49 6.59 16.54 -1.46
N PRO A 50 7.59 16.92 -2.25
CA PRO A 50 8.71 16.05 -2.59
C PRO A 50 9.47 15.59 -1.34
N THR A 51 9.43 14.31 -1.05
CA THR A 51 10.01 13.73 0.15
C THR A 51 11.17 12.81 -0.22
N ALA A 52 12.34 13.05 0.37
CA ALA A 52 13.52 12.25 0.12
C ALA A 52 13.48 10.94 0.91
N ILE A 53 13.63 9.82 0.23
CA ILE A 53 13.63 8.47 0.78
C ILE A 53 14.96 7.79 0.47
N SER A 54 15.60 7.22 1.48
CA SER A 54 16.91 6.58 1.37
C SER A 54 16.88 5.06 1.54
N SER A 55 15.76 4.49 1.99
CA SER A 55 15.64 3.06 2.25
C SER A 55 14.19 2.58 2.14
N ARG A 56 14.02 1.27 1.85
CA ARG A 56 12.69 0.62 1.84
C ARG A 56 11.96 0.74 3.17
N ARG A 57 12.70 0.68 4.30
CA ARG A 57 12.09 0.85 5.61
C ARG A 57 11.51 2.26 5.78
N GLN A 58 12.26 3.29 5.36
CA GLN A 58 11.78 4.67 5.41
C GLN A 58 10.59 4.86 4.46
N LEU A 59 10.60 4.25 3.26
CA LEU A 59 9.47 4.25 2.34
C LEU A 59 8.19 3.78 3.02
N ASN A 60 8.24 2.59 3.62
CA ASN A 60 7.09 2.01 4.29
C ASN A 60 6.64 2.81 5.53
N THR A 61 7.59 3.43 6.24
CA THR A 61 7.24 4.30 7.38
C THR A 61 6.52 5.56 6.93
N VAL A 62 6.96 6.20 5.83
CA VAL A 62 6.43 7.50 5.38
C VAL A 62 5.22 7.33 4.47
N PHE A 63 5.24 6.38 3.53
CA PHE A 63 4.21 6.25 2.48
C PHE A 63 3.33 5.00 2.62
N GLY A 64 3.60 4.15 3.60
CA GLY A 64 2.85 2.93 3.83
C GLY A 64 3.31 1.75 2.99
N TYR A 65 2.52 0.68 3.08
CA TYR A 65 2.73 -0.54 2.31
C TYR A 65 1.90 -0.52 1.03
N PRO A 66 2.24 -1.34 0.03
CA PRO A 66 1.40 -1.44 -1.16
C PRO A 66 0.06 -2.10 -0.80
N HIS A 67 -1.02 -1.41 -1.12
CA HIS A 67 -2.39 -1.91 -1.00
C HIS A 67 -2.97 -2.12 -2.40
N PRO A 68 -2.96 -3.34 -2.94
CA PRO A 68 -3.51 -3.63 -4.27
C PRO A 68 -4.99 -3.26 -4.40
N GLU A 69 -5.72 -3.26 -3.28
CA GLU A 69 -7.14 -2.94 -3.21
C GLU A 69 -7.44 -1.43 -3.31
N SER A 70 -6.47 -0.58 -3.05
CA SER A 70 -6.66 0.88 -3.10
C SER A 70 -6.62 1.48 -4.51
N GLY A 71 -6.52 0.66 -5.54
CA GLY A 71 -6.64 1.04 -6.94
C GLY A 71 -5.32 1.35 -7.65
N ASP A 72 -4.29 1.89 -7.00
CA ASP A 72 -2.99 2.16 -7.62
C ASP A 72 -1.81 1.99 -6.65
N PRO A 73 -1.24 0.79 -6.54
CA PRO A 73 -0.08 0.51 -5.69
C PRO A 73 1.27 0.76 -6.39
N TYR A 74 1.27 1.24 -7.64
CA TYR A 74 2.46 1.22 -8.51
C TYR A 74 3.58 2.14 -8.04
N LEU A 75 3.26 3.26 -7.37
CA LEU A 75 4.27 4.14 -6.77
C LEU A 75 5.15 3.36 -5.79
N ILE A 76 4.55 2.63 -4.85
CA ILE A 76 5.29 1.91 -3.81
C ILE A 76 6.13 0.80 -4.43
N TYR A 77 5.57 0.01 -5.35
CA TYR A 77 6.32 -1.05 -6.04
C TYR A 77 7.50 -0.50 -6.85
N ALA A 78 7.30 0.60 -7.59
CA ALA A 78 8.36 1.23 -8.36
C ALA A 78 9.47 1.79 -7.45
N ALA A 79 9.09 2.41 -6.35
CA ALA A 79 10.03 2.90 -5.34
C ALA A 79 10.81 1.76 -4.70
N GLU A 80 10.15 0.65 -4.34
CA GLU A 80 10.81 -0.53 -3.79
C GLU A 80 11.83 -1.13 -4.76
N GLN A 81 11.47 -1.26 -6.05
CA GLN A 81 12.40 -1.77 -7.07
C GLN A 81 13.63 -0.86 -7.22
N TYR A 82 13.43 0.45 -7.23
CA TYR A 82 14.54 1.40 -7.32
C TYR A 82 15.45 1.35 -6.08
N LEU A 83 14.88 1.30 -4.89
CA LEU A 83 15.60 1.24 -3.60
C LEU A 83 16.33 -0.09 -3.34
N LEU A 84 16.17 -1.10 -4.19
CA LEU A 84 17.03 -2.30 -4.17
C LEU A 84 18.48 -1.97 -4.54
N VAL A 85 18.70 -0.92 -5.31
CA VAL A 85 20.01 -0.59 -5.90
C VAL A 85 20.49 0.77 -5.46
N ALA A 86 19.61 1.76 -5.34
CA ALA A 86 19.94 3.15 -5.02
C ALA A 86 19.32 3.58 -3.69
N ASN A 87 19.81 4.70 -3.16
CA ASN A 87 19.42 5.24 -1.86
C ASN A 87 19.02 6.72 -1.89
N GLU A 88 18.82 7.29 -3.08
CA GLU A 88 18.39 8.68 -3.25
C GLU A 88 17.14 8.72 -4.15
N LEU A 89 15.97 8.74 -3.52
CA LEU A 89 14.68 8.76 -4.19
C LEU A 89 13.82 9.89 -3.63
N TYR A 90 13.25 10.70 -4.51
CA TYR A 90 12.22 11.67 -4.16
C TYR A 90 10.86 11.15 -4.56
N ILE A 91 9.94 11.16 -3.62
CA ILE A 91 8.56 10.72 -3.86
C ILE A 91 7.62 11.90 -3.69
N VAL A 92 6.71 12.05 -4.64
CA VAL A 92 5.58 12.97 -4.56
C VAL A 92 4.30 12.16 -4.54
N ARG A 93 3.64 12.14 -3.38
CA ARG A 93 2.30 11.59 -3.28
C ARG A 93 1.29 12.60 -3.80
N VAL A 94 0.38 12.16 -4.65
CA VAL A 94 -0.78 12.93 -5.09
C VAL A 94 -2.05 12.36 -4.48
N ALA A 95 -3.03 13.23 -4.25
CA ALA A 95 -4.34 12.84 -3.74
C ALA A 95 -5.36 13.96 -4.01
N SER A 96 -6.62 13.62 -4.19
CA SER A 96 -7.70 14.62 -4.16
C SER A 96 -7.80 15.24 -2.78
N THR A 97 -7.80 16.55 -2.70
CA THR A 97 -7.92 17.33 -1.45
C THR A 97 -9.13 18.23 -1.46
N ASP A 98 -10.00 18.12 -2.47
CA ASP A 98 -11.21 18.95 -2.55
C ASP A 98 -12.23 18.45 -1.54
N ALA A 99 -12.58 19.30 -0.58
CA ALA A 99 -13.52 18.96 0.51
C ALA A 99 -14.96 18.72 0.02
N VAL A 100 -15.26 19.03 -1.24
CA VAL A 100 -16.56 18.76 -1.87
C VAL A 100 -16.61 17.38 -2.50
N ASP A 101 -15.42 16.80 -2.78
CA ASP A 101 -15.29 15.47 -3.34
C ASP A 101 -15.49 14.41 -2.25
N SER A 102 -16.40 13.47 -2.48
CA SER A 102 -16.63 12.33 -1.56
C SER A 102 -15.41 11.38 -1.47
N GLU A 103 -14.50 11.47 -2.43
CA GLU A 103 -13.26 10.67 -2.51
C GLU A 103 -12.01 11.43 -2.01
N ALA A 104 -12.18 12.64 -1.44
CA ALA A 104 -11.06 13.43 -0.95
C ALA A 104 -10.25 12.71 0.15
N ALA A 105 -8.94 12.92 0.12
CA ALA A 105 -8.05 12.39 1.15
C ALA A 105 -8.39 12.91 2.54
N SER A 106 -8.59 12.02 3.48
CA SER A 106 -8.91 12.35 4.87
C SER A 106 -8.02 11.58 5.84
N ALA A 107 -7.67 12.23 6.94
CA ALA A 107 -6.97 11.56 8.03
C ALA A 107 -7.98 10.80 8.90
N ALA A 108 -7.68 9.54 9.20
CA ALA A 108 -8.46 8.77 10.18
C ALA A 108 -8.47 9.48 11.52
N SER A 109 -9.61 9.52 12.18
CA SER A 109 -9.79 10.20 13.46
C SER A 109 -10.66 9.42 14.44
N ALA A 110 -10.48 9.68 15.72
CA ALA A 110 -11.35 9.21 16.78
C ALA A 110 -11.53 10.30 17.83
N ASP A 111 -12.76 10.47 18.29
CA ASP A 111 -13.07 11.37 19.39
C ASP A 111 -12.97 10.63 20.73
N VAL A 112 -12.18 11.18 21.62
CA VAL A 112 -11.99 10.69 22.99
C VAL A 112 -12.91 11.49 23.91
N ILE A 113 -13.87 10.83 24.51
CA ILE A 113 -14.75 11.49 25.48
C ILE A 113 -14.06 11.73 26.83
N SER A 114 -14.61 12.62 27.63
CA SER A 114 -14.14 12.86 28.99
C SER A 114 -14.50 11.74 29.96
N ALA A 115 -13.68 11.61 30.99
CA ALA A 115 -13.92 10.67 32.07
C ALA A 115 -15.33 10.87 32.66
N GLY A 116 -16.21 9.90 32.48
CA GLY A 116 -17.59 9.97 32.98
C GLY A 116 -18.61 9.14 32.22
N GLY A 117 -18.29 8.67 31.01
CA GLY A 117 -19.19 7.82 30.21
C GLY A 117 -18.71 6.36 30.12
N GLN A 118 -19.41 5.47 30.80
CA GLN A 118 -19.29 4.02 30.59
C GLN A 118 -20.26 3.59 29.51
N VAL A 119 -19.90 2.61 28.69
CA VAL A 119 -20.89 1.95 27.82
C VAL A 119 -21.75 1.07 28.74
N ILE A 120 -23.04 1.39 28.81
CA ILE A 120 -23.99 0.71 29.67
C ILE A 120 -25.07 0.06 28.79
N MET A 121 -25.33 -1.21 29.04
CA MET A 121 -26.41 -1.97 28.43
C MET A 121 -27.33 -2.48 29.55
N THR A 122 -28.63 -2.27 29.40
CA THR A 122 -29.60 -2.80 30.35
C THR A 122 -30.59 -3.64 29.61
N SER A 123 -30.97 -4.77 30.24
CA SER A 123 -32.06 -5.62 29.76
C SER A 123 -33.38 -4.86 29.81
N SER A 124 -34.20 -5.01 28.79
CA SER A 124 -35.58 -4.50 28.81
C SER A 124 -36.53 -5.40 29.62
N VAL A 125 -36.07 -6.58 30.04
CA VAL A 125 -36.83 -7.48 30.86
C VAL A 125 -36.50 -7.25 32.32
N ALA A 126 -37.46 -6.69 33.03
CA ALA A 126 -37.44 -6.56 34.47
C ALA A 126 -38.03 -7.86 35.10
N GLN A 127 -37.37 -8.35 36.11
CA GLN A 127 -37.79 -9.43 36.98
C GLN A 127 -37.12 -10.81 36.78
N ASN A 128 -37.56 -11.80 37.51
CA ASN A 128 -36.94 -13.09 37.72
C ASN A 128 -36.58 -13.83 36.43
N TYR A 129 -35.33 -14.11 36.25
CA TYR A 129 -34.78 -14.88 35.14
C TYR A 129 -34.91 -16.37 35.38
N ASN A 130 -35.36 -17.08 34.37
CA ASN A 130 -35.54 -18.54 34.42
C ASN A 130 -34.66 -19.16 33.34
N PHE A 131 -33.77 -20.07 33.76
CA PHE A 131 -32.91 -20.79 32.83
C PHE A 131 -33.40 -22.20 32.62
N VAL A 132 -33.72 -22.54 31.39
CA VAL A 132 -34.22 -23.88 31.03
C VAL A 132 -33.09 -24.87 30.85
N LYS A 133 -31.92 -24.37 30.46
CA LYS A 133 -30.68 -25.11 30.30
C LYS A 133 -29.46 -24.27 30.62
N THR A 134 -28.30 -24.89 30.82
CA THR A 134 -27.02 -24.21 30.98
C THR A 134 -26.71 -23.36 29.75
N SER A 135 -26.36 -22.13 29.96
CA SER A 135 -26.10 -21.16 28.90
C SER A 135 -24.66 -20.68 28.96
N TYR A 136 -24.06 -20.56 27.81
CA TYR A 136 -22.70 -20.13 27.62
C TYR A 136 -22.67 -18.87 26.76
N PHE A 137 -21.88 -17.85 27.11
CA PHE A 137 -21.72 -16.65 26.29
C PHE A 137 -20.36 -15.99 26.51
N LYS A 138 -19.93 -15.26 25.50
CA LYS A 138 -18.75 -14.41 25.52
C LYS A 138 -19.15 -12.97 25.29
N TRP A 139 -18.21 -12.08 25.37
CA TRP A 139 -18.40 -10.70 24.99
C TRP A 139 -17.34 -10.26 24.00
N ARG A 140 -17.73 -9.30 23.20
CA ARG A 140 -16.81 -8.59 22.31
C ARG A 140 -16.77 -7.15 22.74
N LEU A 141 -15.57 -6.65 22.93
CA LEU A 141 -15.33 -5.26 23.31
C LEU A 141 -14.54 -4.60 22.19
N ASN A 142 -15.10 -3.54 21.59
CA ASN A 142 -14.52 -2.87 20.43
C ASN A 142 -14.12 -3.81 19.28
N GLY A 143 -14.99 -4.79 18.99
CA GLY A 143 -14.74 -5.79 17.96
C GLY A 143 -13.83 -6.96 18.36
N VAL A 144 -13.21 -6.92 19.54
CA VAL A 144 -12.33 -8.00 20.02
C VAL A 144 -13.11 -8.97 20.89
N LEU A 145 -13.16 -10.24 20.48
CA LEU A 145 -13.83 -11.30 21.22
C LEU A 145 -13.01 -11.70 22.45
N ALA A 146 -13.69 -11.79 23.62
CA ALA A 146 -13.06 -12.24 24.84
C ALA A 146 -12.62 -13.71 24.74
N SER A 147 -11.44 -14.01 25.26
CA SER A 147 -10.94 -15.40 25.34
C SER A 147 -11.72 -16.28 26.31
N LYS A 148 -12.38 -15.65 27.30
CA LYS A 148 -13.10 -16.30 28.38
C LYS A 148 -14.56 -16.48 28.05
N THR A 149 -15.14 -17.62 28.45
CA THR A 149 -16.58 -17.92 28.33
C THR A 149 -17.25 -17.78 29.70
N LEU A 150 -18.36 -17.05 29.75
CA LEU A 150 -19.20 -16.96 30.93
C LEU A 150 -20.28 -18.08 30.90
N VAL A 151 -20.57 -18.66 32.03
CA VAL A 151 -21.45 -19.81 32.15
C VAL A 151 -22.56 -19.50 33.14
N VAL A 152 -23.78 -19.71 32.72
CA VAL A 152 -24.96 -19.74 33.62
C VAL A 152 -25.48 -21.17 33.72
N LEU A 153 -25.31 -21.78 34.87
CA LEU A 153 -25.62 -23.17 35.06
C LEU A 153 -27.10 -23.38 35.36
N LYS A 154 -27.67 -24.42 34.76
CA LYS A 154 -28.97 -25.00 35.20
C LYS A 154 -28.74 -25.99 36.34
N ASN A 155 -29.61 -25.97 37.33
CA ASN A 155 -29.47 -26.81 38.55
C ASN A 155 -29.43 -28.31 38.26
N SER A 156 -30.13 -28.78 37.25
CA SER A 156 -30.12 -30.19 36.84
C SER A 156 -28.79 -30.69 36.29
N ASP A 157 -27.93 -29.75 35.80
CA ASP A 157 -26.68 -30.11 35.15
C ASP A 157 -25.53 -30.23 36.19
N HIS A 158 -25.71 -29.59 37.37
CA HIS A 158 -24.73 -29.57 38.45
C HIS A 158 -25.43 -29.66 39.82
N PRO A 159 -25.76 -30.85 40.26
CA PRO A 159 -26.55 -31.05 41.48
C PRO A 159 -25.89 -30.58 42.78
N ASP A 160 -24.58 -30.32 42.75
CA ASP A 160 -23.82 -29.88 43.92
C ASP A 160 -23.76 -28.34 44.04
N GLN A 161 -24.30 -27.61 43.07
CA GLN A 161 -24.35 -26.15 43.11
C GLN A 161 -25.78 -25.67 43.32
N VAL A 162 -25.99 -24.79 44.30
CA VAL A 162 -27.29 -24.20 44.62
C VAL A 162 -27.63 -23.11 43.59
N VAL A 163 -28.00 -23.50 42.39
CA VAL A 163 -28.54 -22.64 41.36
C VAL A 163 -30.05 -22.73 41.36
N LYS A 164 -30.76 -21.63 41.35
CA LYS A 164 -32.22 -21.61 41.30
C LYS A 164 -32.71 -21.78 39.87
N ASP A 165 -33.49 -22.85 39.59
CA ASP A 165 -34.11 -23.13 38.32
C ASP A 165 -35.10 -22.04 37.89
N SER A 166 -35.61 -21.28 38.82
CA SER A 166 -36.56 -20.20 38.56
C SER A 166 -36.41 -19.05 39.56
N GLY A 167 -36.67 -17.84 39.11
CA GLY A 167 -36.67 -16.68 39.97
C GLY A 167 -35.32 -16.09 40.31
N TYR A 168 -34.34 -16.20 39.38
CA TYR A 168 -33.09 -15.47 39.48
C TYR A 168 -33.36 -13.97 39.46
N SER A 169 -33.03 -13.29 40.51
CA SER A 169 -33.04 -11.81 40.47
C SER A 169 -31.87 -11.26 39.64
N ALA A 170 -32.07 -10.07 39.08
CA ALA A 170 -30.97 -9.40 38.36
C ALA A 170 -29.70 -9.26 39.22
N ALA A 171 -29.86 -8.99 40.51
CA ALA A 171 -28.72 -8.87 41.42
C ALA A 171 -27.98 -10.20 41.61
N GLN A 172 -28.69 -11.31 41.77
CA GLN A 172 -28.08 -12.63 41.89
C GLN A 172 -27.37 -13.05 40.60
N LEU A 173 -28.03 -12.79 39.46
CA LEU A 173 -27.42 -13.09 38.17
C LEU A 173 -26.16 -12.24 37.94
N ALA A 174 -26.20 -10.94 38.27
CA ALA A 174 -25.04 -10.10 38.18
C ALA A 174 -23.88 -10.52 39.09
N GLU A 175 -24.21 -10.98 40.34
CA GLU A 175 -23.21 -11.49 41.29
C GLU A 175 -22.54 -12.76 40.76
N ASP A 176 -23.31 -13.69 40.23
CA ASP A 176 -22.80 -14.94 39.66
C ASP A 176 -21.91 -14.70 38.43
N LEU A 177 -22.35 -13.83 37.52
CA LEU A 177 -21.56 -13.49 36.34
C LEU A 177 -20.27 -12.75 36.70
N ASN A 178 -20.34 -11.80 37.64
CA ASN A 178 -19.15 -11.08 38.12
C ASN A 178 -18.19 -11.98 38.88
N SER A 179 -18.66 -13.04 39.54
CA SER A 179 -17.78 -14.00 40.22
C SER A 179 -16.85 -14.73 39.23
N GLN A 180 -17.27 -14.84 37.98
CA GLN A 180 -16.51 -15.46 36.91
C GLN A 180 -15.56 -14.49 36.23
N LEU A 181 -15.71 -13.18 36.42
CA LEU A 181 -14.91 -12.12 35.76
C LEU A 181 -13.76 -11.65 36.64
N ASN A 182 -12.67 -11.30 36.02
CA ASN A 182 -11.66 -10.41 36.57
C ASN A 182 -11.89 -9.01 36.03
N ARG A 183 -12.54 -8.18 36.79
CA ARG A 183 -13.03 -6.85 36.40
C ARG A 183 -11.96 -5.99 35.68
N GLU A 184 -10.71 -6.03 36.13
CA GLU A 184 -9.62 -5.22 35.56
C GLU A 184 -9.09 -5.79 34.24
N VAL A 185 -9.17 -7.09 34.05
CA VAL A 185 -8.64 -7.79 32.87
C VAL A 185 -9.72 -7.95 31.81
N ASP A 186 -10.92 -8.30 32.22
CA ASP A 186 -12.05 -8.63 31.34
C ASP A 186 -12.80 -7.40 30.84
N GLY A 187 -12.63 -6.27 31.55
CA GLY A 187 -13.08 -4.94 31.11
C GLY A 187 -14.61 -4.71 31.16
N ILE A 188 -15.37 -5.66 31.69
CA ILE A 188 -16.82 -5.57 31.84
C ILE A 188 -17.28 -5.90 33.26
N GLU A 189 -18.47 -5.39 33.65
CA GLU A 189 -19.11 -5.66 34.95
C GLU A 189 -20.61 -5.76 34.75
N PHE A 190 -21.24 -6.74 35.36
CA PHE A 190 -22.70 -6.86 35.42
C PHE A 190 -23.25 -6.15 36.63
N PHE A 191 -24.44 -5.57 36.53
CA PHE A 191 -25.12 -4.88 37.63
C PHE A 191 -26.63 -5.03 37.53
N ALA A 192 -27.33 -4.86 38.61
CA ALA A 192 -28.79 -4.73 38.63
C ALA A 192 -29.19 -3.25 38.57
N THR A 193 -30.21 -2.93 37.78
CA THR A 193 -30.75 -1.54 37.72
C THR A 193 -31.60 -1.26 38.95
N ASP A 194 -31.57 0.00 39.42
CA ASP A 194 -32.32 0.43 40.63
C ASP A 194 -33.80 0.74 40.37
N ASP A 195 -34.32 0.56 39.17
CA ASP A 195 -35.71 0.85 38.80
C ASP A 195 -36.68 -0.27 39.28
N PRO A 196 -37.97 0.02 39.56
CA PRO A 196 -38.91 -0.93 40.11
C PRO A 196 -39.25 -2.08 39.15
N GLY A 197 -38.32 -2.94 38.93
CA GLY A 197 -38.36 -4.07 38.03
C GLY A 197 -36.96 -4.51 37.69
N SER A 198 -36.02 -4.46 38.63
CA SER A 198 -34.57 -4.83 38.52
C SER A 198 -34.20 -5.61 37.26
N ALA A 199 -33.75 -4.91 36.24
CA ALA A 199 -33.18 -5.51 35.06
C ALA A 199 -31.68 -5.74 35.23
N ILE A 200 -31.13 -6.78 34.62
CA ILE A 200 -29.67 -6.92 34.57
C ILE A 200 -29.10 -5.96 33.54
N GLY A 201 -28.01 -5.30 33.91
CA GLY A 201 -27.19 -4.49 33.02
C GLY A 201 -25.77 -5.03 32.95
N VAL A 202 -25.08 -4.70 31.89
CA VAL A 202 -23.66 -4.87 31.73
C VAL A 202 -23.04 -3.53 31.37
N ARG A 203 -21.90 -3.22 31.96
CA ARG A 203 -21.19 -1.98 31.65
C ARG A 203 -19.70 -2.28 31.48
N THR A 204 -19.05 -1.40 30.73
CA THR A 204 -17.59 -1.43 30.65
C THR A 204 -17.01 -0.91 31.95
N VAL A 205 -15.98 -1.56 32.46
CA VAL A 205 -15.20 -1.08 33.64
C VAL A 205 -14.43 0.16 33.28
N PHE A 206 -13.89 0.16 32.05
CA PHE A 206 -13.19 1.27 31.45
C PHE A 206 -14.17 2.04 30.55
N SER A 207 -13.87 3.25 30.33
CA SER A 207 -14.66 4.11 29.47
C SER A 207 -14.03 4.17 28.09
N PHE A 208 -14.83 4.00 27.07
CA PHE A 208 -14.40 3.92 25.69
C PHE A 208 -14.96 5.10 24.89
N GLY A 209 -14.37 5.41 23.73
CA GLY A 209 -14.79 6.49 22.85
C GLY A 209 -16.16 6.28 22.20
N PRO A 210 -16.64 7.22 21.40
CA PRO A 210 -17.98 7.21 20.81
C PRO A 210 -18.26 6.01 19.88
N ASN A 211 -17.23 5.38 19.37
CA ASN A 211 -17.34 4.17 18.56
C ASN A 211 -17.16 2.88 19.39
N ALA A 212 -17.14 3.00 20.72
CA ALA A 212 -17.03 1.82 21.56
C ALA A 212 -18.24 0.92 21.40
N SER A 213 -18.00 -0.35 21.25
CA SER A 213 -19.03 -1.38 21.16
C SER A 213 -18.81 -2.41 22.26
N LEU A 214 -19.88 -2.76 22.93
CA LEU A 214 -19.94 -3.91 23.81
C LEU A 214 -21.04 -4.83 23.29
N GLU A 215 -20.67 -6.07 23.03
CA GLU A 215 -21.56 -7.07 22.47
C GLU A 215 -21.46 -8.32 23.32
N LEU A 216 -22.57 -8.94 23.67
CA LEU A 216 -22.59 -10.29 24.25
C LEU A 216 -22.89 -11.30 23.16
N VAL A 217 -22.03 -12.28 23.03
CA VAL A 217 -22.10 -13.31 21.98
C VAL A 217 -22.44 -14.63 22.62
N SER A 218 -23.50 -15.30 22.13
CA SER A 218 -23.85 -16.66 22.61
C SER A 218 -22.85 -17.66 22.03
N VAL A 219 -22.34 -18.52 22.92
CA VAL A 219 -21.54 -19.70 22.51
C VAL A 219 -22.47 -20.87 22.52
N GLN A 220 -22.66 -21.53 21.37
CA GLN A 220 -23.57 -22.68 21.28
C GLN A 220 -23.02 -23.92 21.97
N ASP A 221 -23.93 -24.84 22.27
CA ASP A 221 -23.69 -26.18 22.86
C ASP A 221 -22.66 -27.06 22.10
N ALA A 222 -22.18 -26.63 20.96
CA ALA A 222 -21.17 -27.33 20.17
C ALA A 222 -19.86 -27.62 20.91
N ILE A 223 -19.54 -26.83 21.94
CA ILE A 223 -18.34 -27.05 22.77
C ILE A 223 -18.39 -28.39 23.54
N TYR A 224 -19.58 -28.95 23.80
CA TYR A 224 -19.72 -30.11 24.66
C TYR A 224 -20.32 -31.34 23.96
N GLY A 225 -20.27 -31.42 22.64
CA GLY A 225 -20.47 -32.71 21.92
C GLY A 225 -21.74 -33.51 22.21
N GLY A 226 -22.80 -32.85 22.60
CA GLY A 226 -24.05 -33.55 22.95
C GLY A 226 -25.29 -32.86 22.43
N ARG A 227 -25.65 -33.09 21.16
CA ARG A 227 -27.04 -32.92 20.77
C ARG A 227 -27.85 -33.94 21.56
N SER A 228 -28.58 -33.55 22.59
CA SER A 228 -29.73 -34.27 23.00
C SER A 228 -30.87 -34.01 22.03
N GLU A 229 -31.07 -34.94 21.11
CA GLU A 229 -32.30 -34.94 20.32
C GLU A 229 -33.49 -34.92 21.27
N GLY A 230 -34.34 -33.91 21.18
CA GLY A 230 -35.70 -34.02 21.72
C GLY A 230 -36.23 -32.90 22.59
N GLU A 231 -35.43 -31.92 22.99
CA GLU A 231 -35.99 -30.75 23.69
C GLU A 231 -35.85 -29.51 22.84
N GLY A 232 -36.86 -29.29 22.05
CA GLY A 232 -37.09 -28.05 21.40
C GLY A 232 -37.16 -26.91 22.39
N SER A 233 -36.54 -25.86 22.07
CA SER A 233 -36.83 -24.49 22.42
C SER A 233 -36.57 -24.03 23.85
N ASN A 234 -36.03 -22.84 23.82
CA ASN A 234 -36.15 -21.75 24.78
C ASN A 234 -35.13 -21.73 25.90
N VAL A 235 -33.94 -21.37 25.52
CA VAL A 235 -33.17 -20.50 26.43
C VAL A 235 -33.88 -19.15 26.43
N ASN A 236 -34.88 -19.04 27.30
CA ASN A 236 -35.48 -17.75 27.58
C ASN A 236 -34.65 -17.00 28.61
N ILE A 237 -33.45 -16.50 28.22
CA ILE A 237 -33.11 -15.20 28.72
C ILE A 237 -33.81 -14.26 27.73
N ASN A 238 -35.05 -13.96 28.07
CA ASN A 238 -35.87 -13.09 27.26
C ASN A 238 -35.38 -11.65 27.48
N VAL A 239 -34.32 -11.24 26.80
CA VAL A 239 -33.77 -9.89 26.82
C VAL A 239 -34.38 -9.15 25.63
N THR A 240 -35.70 -8.98 25.65
CA THR A 240 -36.40 -8.14 24.70
C THR A 240 -35.99 -6.70 24.94
N GLY A 241 -35.46 -6.05 23.90
CA GLY A 241 -35.23 -4.62 23.84
C GLY A 241 -33.77 -4.15 23.86
N LEU A 242 -32.80 -5.02 23.79
CA LEU A 242 -31.42 -4.66 23.72
C LEU A 242 -30.80 -5.09 22.38
N GLY A 243 -30.61 -4.09 21.50
CA GLY A 243 -29.82 -4.22 20.29
C GLY A 243 -30.48 -5.01 19.15
N GLN A 244 -29.77 -5.04 18.07
CA GLN A 244 -30.19 -5.66 16.82
C GLN A 244 -29.90 -7.16 16.82
N ALA A 245 -30.74 -7.91 16.11
CA ALA A 245 -30.54 -9.33 15.94
C ALA A 245 -29.24 -9.58 15.17
N MET A 246 -28.29 -10.31 15.76
CA MET A 246 -27.16 -10.85 15.05
C MET A 246 -27.65 -11.80 13.96
N THR A 247 -27.06 -11.75 12.79
CA THR A 247 -27.33 -12.66 11.71
C THR A 247 -26.33 -13.79 11.67
N VAL A 248 -26.78 -14.94 11.18
CA VAL A 248 -25.90 -16.05 10.83
C VAL A 248 -25.13 -15.70 9.55
N ALA A 249 -23.92 -16.19 9.41
CA ALA A 249 -23.27 -16.19 8.11
C ALA A 249 -23.99 -17.15 7.20
N GLN A 250 -24.43 -16.69 6.04
CA GLN A 250 -25.22 -17.50 5.10
C GLN A 250 -24.71 -17.29 3.68
N MET A 251 -24.44 -18.39 2.98
CA MET A 251 -24.06 -18.40 1.58
C MET A 251 -25.07 -19.19 0.77
N THR A 252 -25.65 -18.58 -0.26
CA THR A 252 -26.68 -19.19 -1.10
C THR A 252 -26.18 -19.32 -2.53
N GLY A 253 -26.17 -20.52 -3.08
CA GLY A 253 -25.82 -20.77 -4.47
C GLY A 253 -26.81 -20.11 -5.44
N SER A 254 -26.34 -19.68 -6.61
CA SER A 254 -27.15 -18.98 -7.63
C SER A 254 -28.00 -19.93 -8.47
N VAL A 255 -27.67 -21.21 -8.50
CA VAL A 255 -28.43 -22.18 -9.28
C VAL A 255 -29.58 -22.71 -8.44
N GLY A 256 -30.78 -22.50 -8.91
CA GLY A 256 -32.01 -22.93 -8.27
C GLY A 256 -32.79 -23.99 -9.09
N GLY A 257 -33.60 -24.75 -8.39
CA GLY A 257 -34.44 -25.81 -9.00
C GLY A 257 -33.83 -27.20 -8.81
N ASN A 258 -34.03 -28.07 -9.81
CA ASN A 258 -33.45 -29.42 -9.76
C ASN A 258 -32.02 -29.40 -10.32
N PHE A 259 -31.08 -29.91 -9.56
CA PHE A 259 -29.69 -30.01 -9.96
C PHE A 259 -29.45 -31.22 -10.86
N ASN A 260 -28.64 -31.03 -11.89
CA ASN A 260 -28.27 -32.09 -12.83
C ASN A 260 -26.87 -32.64 -12.51
N LEU A 261 -26.78 -33.80 -11.95
CA LEU A 261 -25.54 -34.48 -11.56
C LEU A 261 -25.22 -35.66 -12.53
N SER A 262 -25.87 -35.75 -13.68
CA SER A 262 -25.74 -36.87 -14.60
C SER A 262 -24.32 -37.11 -15.15
N SER A 263 -23.45 -36.10 -15.12
CA SER A 263 -22.06 -36.18 -15.57
C SER A 263 -21.01 -36.14 -14.44
N ILE A 264 -21.48 -36.14 -13.19
CA ILE A 264 -20.60 -36.02 -12.03
C ILE A 264 -20.46 -37.41 -11.39
N THR A 265 -19.26 -37.71 -10.99
CA THR A 265 -18.90 -38.94 -10.24
C THR A 265 -18.11 -38.52 -9.02
N ASP A 266 -18.37 -39.11 -7.88
CA ASP A 266 -17.71 -38.76 -6.62
C ASP A 266 -18.07 -37.33 -6.14
N SER A 267 -19.39 -37.10 -6.00
CA SER A 267 -19.93 -35.79 -5.62
C SER A 267 -19.65 -35.44 -4.17
N ASP A 268 -18.94 -34.34 -3.96
CA ASP A 268 -18.66 -33.79 -2.62
C ASP A 268 -18.94 -32.28 -2.56
N ILE A 269 -19.14 -31.79 -1.33
CA ILE A 269 -19.21 -30.37 -1.01
C ILE A 269 -18.27 -30.10 0.16
N GLN A 270 -17.31 -29.22 0.00
CA GLN A 270 -16.36 -28.84 1.02
C GLN A 270 -16.75 -27.52 1.64
N VAL A 271 -16.99 -27.51 2.94
CA VAL A 271 -17.42 -26.36 3.72
C VAL A 271 -16.40 -26.07 4.83
N VAL A 272 -16.08 -24.81 5.01
CA VAL A 272 -15.29 -24.31 6.15
C VAL A 272 -16.16 -23.37 6.95
N VAL A 273 -16.15 -23.56 8.25
CA VAL A 273 -16.87 -22.72 9.21
C VAL A 273 -15.87 -22.19 10.23
N ASP A 274 -16.02 -20.92 10.60
CA ASP A 274 -15.17 -20.25 11.57
C ASP A 274 -16.01 -19.36 12.50
N GLY A 275 -15.45 -18.96 13.65
CA GLY A 275 -16.14 -18.14 14.62
C GLY A 275 -17.08 -18.90 15.55
N THR A 276 -16.89 -20.20 15.68
CA THR A 276 -17.68 -21.04 16.61
C THR A 276 -17.05 -21.15 17.99
N ASP A 277 -15.84 -20.62 18.19
CA ASP A 277 -15.01 -20.79 19.39
C ASP A 277 -14.64 -22.25 19.71
N ASN A 278 -14.89 -23.14 18.79
CA ASN A 278 -14.57 -24.55 18.91
C ASN A 278 -13.43 -24.92 17.97
N VAL A 279 -12.24 -25.00 18.49
CA VAL A 279 -10.99 -25.30 17.75
C VAL A 279 -11.03 -26.62 16.96
N ASN A 280 -12.00 -27.48 17.24
CA ASN A 280 -12.16 -28.73 16.50
C ASN A 280 -12.95 -28.57 15.20
N ILE A 281 -13.70 -27.49 15.06
CA ILE A 281 -14.53 -27.20 13.87
C ILE A 281 -14.17 -25.87 13.21
N ASP A 282 -13.58 -24.93 13.94
CA ASP A 282 -13.16 -23.66 13.39
C ASP A 282 -12.04 -23.84 12.36
N ASN A 283 -12.25 -23.23 11.20
CA ASN A 283 -11.31 -23.24 10.06
C ASN A 283 -10.92 -24.66 9.58
N VAL A 284 -11.73 -25.68 9.91
CA VAL A 284 -11.53 -27.06 9.44
C VAL A 284 -12.35 -27.28 8.17
N VAL A 285 -11.71 -27.86 7.14
CA VAL A 285 -12.42 -28.26 5.92
C VAL A 285 -13.28 -29.48 6.22
N GLN A 286 -14.59 -29.31 6.09
CA GLN A 286 -15.58 -30.37 6.28
C GLN A 286 -16.06 -30.86 4.92
N VAL A 287 -15.81 -32.12 4.61
CA VAL A 287 -16.17 -32.74 3.33
C VAL A 287 -17.51 -33.49 3.48
N LEU A 288 -18.52 -33.02 2.77
CA LEU A 288 -19.85 -33.63 2.71
C LEU A 288 -19.91 -34.55 1.49
N ASP A 289 -19.87 -35.85 1.71
CA ASP A 289 -19.99 -36.85 0.66
C ASP A 289 -21.48 -37.03 0.29
N VAL A 290 -21.80 -36.60 -0.93
CA VAL A 290 -23.15 -36.73 -1.50
C VAL A 290 -23.15 -37.60 -2.77
N SER A 291 -22.16 -38.48 -2.91
CA SER A 291 -21.97 -39.39 -4.05
C SER A 291 -23.19 -40.34 -4.26
N ASN A 292 -24.05 -40.49 -3.27
CA ASN A 292 -25.31 -41.19 -3.42
C ASN A 292 -26.24 -40.63 -4.53
N TYR A 293 -25.98 -39.41 -4.97
CA TYR A 293 -26.73 -38.72 -6.03
C TYR A 293 -25.97 -38.65 -7.36
N ASP A 294 -24.82 -39.28 -7.45
CA ASP A 294 -24.04 -39.34 -8.70
C ASP A 294 -24.85 -39.92 -9.85
N GLY A 295 -24.79 -39.28 -11.00
CA GLY A 295 -25.56 -39.68 -12.15
C GLY A 295 -27.05 -39.27 -12.13
N ASN A 296 -27.53 -38.58 -11.09
CA ASN A 296 -28.92 -38.09 -11.04
C ASN A 296 -29.13 -36.89 -11.94
N ALA A 297 -30.01 -36.98 -12.89
CA ALA A 297 -30.31 -35.89 -13.84
C ALA A 297 -31.25 -34.82 -13.30
N SER A 298 -31.89 -35.04 -12.14
CA SER A 298 -32.89 -34.11 -11.56
C SER A 298 -32.99 -34.25 -10.05
N LEU A 299 -32.02 -33.74 -9.32
CA LEU A 299 -31.99 -33.77 -7.85
C LEU A 299 -32.70 -32.54 -7.27
N ALA A 300 -33.74 -32.71 -6.48
CA ALA A 300 -34.43 -31.61 -5.83
C ALA A 300 -33.59 -31.03 -4.68
N VAL A 301 -33.67 -29.70 -4.49
CA VAL A 301 -32.94 -29.02 -3.41
C VAL A 301 -33.26 -29.55 -2.02
N GLY A 302 -34.53 -29.92 -1.80
CA GLY A 302 -34.97 -30.47 -0.51
C GLY A 302 -34.33 -31.81 -0.15
N ASP A 303 -34.13 -32.69 -1.15
CA ASP A 303 -33.50 -33.99 -0.94
C ASP A 303 -32.00 -33.80 -0.58
N LEU A 304 -31.32 -32.85 -1.26
CA LEU A 304 -29.95 -32.54 -0.98
C LEU A 304 -29.78 -31.92 0.42
N VAL A 305 -30.63 -30.97 0.80
CA VAL A 305 -30.67 -30.38 2.14
C VAL A 305 -30.85 -31.44 3.23
N SER A 306 -31.83 -32.36 3.03
CA SER A 306 -32.09 -33.44 3.97
C SER A 306 -30.88 -34.35 4.17
N THR A 307 -30.24 -34.74 3.08
CA THR A 307 -29.04 -35.60 3.13
C THR A 307 -27.86 -34.92 3.81
N ILE A 308 -27.58 -33.67 3.46
CA ILE A 308 -26.50 -32.90 4.08
C ILE A 308 -26.73 -32.78 5.59
N ASN A 309 -27.92 -32.37 6.02
CA ASN A 309 -28.23 -32.27 7.44
C ASN A 309 -28.18 -33.62 8.16
N THR A 310 -28.44 -34.71 7.45
CA THR A 310 -28.29 -36.07 8.01
C THR A 310 -26.80 -36.41 8.24
N ILE A 311 -25.94 -36.08 7.26
CA ILE A 311 -24.47 -36.24 7.39
C ILE A 311 -23.95 -35.43 8.57
N ILE A 312 -24.38 -34.16 8.68
CA ILE A 312 -23.98 -33.29 9.80
C ILE A 312 -24.47 -33.87 11.15
N SER A 313 -25.71 -34.38 11.20
CA SER A 313 -26.30 -34.94 12.42
C SER A 313 -25.72 -36.29 12.80
N SER A 314 -25.25 -37.10 11.87
CA SER A 314 -24.60 -38.39 12.12
C SER A 314 -23.26 -38.28 12.81
N GLY A 315 -22.61 -37.08 12.78
CA GLY A 315 -21.27 -36.84 13.30
C GLY A 315 -20.17 -37.29 12.35
N GLU A 316 -20.48 -37.59 11.11
CA GLU A 316 -19.48 -37.86 10.04
C GLU A 316 -18.58 -36.64 9.77
N VAL A 317 -19.13 -35.42 9.97
CA VAL A 317 -18.38 -34.16 9.89
C VAL A 317 -18.51 -33.37 11.20
N PRO A 318 -17.57 -32.50 11.54
CA PRO A 318 -17.58 -31.74 12.80
C PRO A 318 -18.82 -30.86 13.03
N GLY A 319 -19.47 -30.36 11.94
CA GLY A 319 -20.70 -29.57 12.05
C GLY A 319 -20.44 -28.05 12.19
N GLY A 320 -21.28 -27.39 12.99
CA GLY A 320 -21.21 -25.91 13.19
C GLY A 320 -22.02 -25.10 12.17
N PHE A 321 -22.69 -25.77 11.24
CA PHE A 321 -23.52 -25.16 10.21
C PHE A 321 -24.69 -26.10 9.85
N GLU A 322 -25.65 -25.57 9.09
CA GLU A 322 -26.73 -26.36 8.53
C GLU A 322 -26.99 -26.01 7.06
N ALA A 323 -27.55 -26.92 6.32
CA ALA A 323 -28.04 -26.67 4.98
C ALA A 323 -29.51 -26.28 5.04
N VAL A 324 -29.91 -25.28 4.27
CA VAL A 324 -31.34 -24.84 4.17
C VAL A 324 -31.70 -24.57 2.72
N ALA A 325 -32.95 -24.74 2.38
CA ALA A 325 -33.48 -24.32 1.09
C ALA A 325 -33.96 -22.86 1.18
N VAL A 326 -33.40 -21.97 0.36
CA VAL A 326 -33.85 -20.58 0.23
C VAL A 326 -34.52 -20.44 -1.13
N GLY A 327 -35.84 -20.50 -1.14
CA GLY A 327 -36.61 -20.70 -2.37
C GLY A 327 -36.29 -22.08 -2.97
N ASN A 328 -35.70 -22.08 -4.16
CA ASN A 328 -35.25 -23.31 -4.85
C ASN A 328 -33.72 -23.47 -4.86
N ASN A 329 -32.99 -22.65 -4.10
CA ASN A 329 -31.54 -22.67 -4.04
C ASN A 329 -31.02 -23.32 -2.78
N LEU A 330 -29.89 -24.03 -2.87
CA LEU A 330 -29.19 -24.53 -1.68
C LEU A 330 -28.46 -23.38 -0.99
N SER A 331 -28.61 -23.32 0.33
CA SER A 331 -27.91 -22.37 1.16
C SER A 331 -27.26 -23.07 2.34
N PHE A 332 -26.07 -22.64 2.69
CA PHE A 332 -25.43 -23.01 3.96
C PHE A 332 -25.46 -21.84 4.91
N ARG A 333 -25.78 -22.08 6.16
CA ARG A 333 -25.73 -21.05 7.20
C ARG A 333 -25.02 -21.58 8.45
N THR A 334 -24.29 -20.71 9.12
CA THR A 334 -23.67 -21.03 10.40
C THR A 334 -24.74 -21.19 11.48
N LEU A 335 -24.44 -22.01 12.45
CA LEU A 335 -25.24 -22.06 13.67
C LEU A 335 -24.86 -20.95 14.65
N HIS A 336 -23.70 -20.32 14.43
CA HIS A 336 -23.19 -19.17 15.14
C HIS A 336 -23.64 -17.85 14.50
N HIS A 337 -23.80 -16.82 15.32
CA HIS A 337 -24.24 -15.49 14.90
C HIS A 337 -23.13 -14.47 15.13
N GLY A 338 -23.18 -13.35 14.42
CA GLY A 338 -22.30 -12.23 14.64
C GLY A 338 -21.11 -12.15 13.69
N ARG A 339 -20.26 -11.16 13.87
CA ARG A 339 -19.15 -10.85 12.96
C ARG A 339 -18.10 -11.96 12.81
N ASP A 340 -17.92 -12.78 13.84
CA ASP A 340 -16.95 -13.88 13.78
C ASP A 340 -17.48 -15.10 13.06
N ALA A 341 -18.81 -15.19 12.87
CA ALA A 341 -19.40 -16.29 12.14
C ALA A 341 -19.08 -16.18 10.65
N ARG A 342 -18.40 -17.19 10.12
CA ARG A 342 -17.97 -17.26 8.72
C ARG A 342 -18.34 -18.61 8.14
N ILE A 343 -18.74 -18.61 6.88
CA ILE A 343 -18.97 -19.84 6.13
C ILE A 343 -18.43 -19.69 4.72
N LEU A 344 -17.68 -20.68 4.29
CA LEU A 344 -17.05 -20.73 2.97
C LEU A 344 -17.33 -22.09 2.34
N VAL A 345 -17.84 -22.10 1.11
CA VAL A 345 -17.86 -23.29 0.27
C VAL A 345 -16.65 -23.26 -0.64
N LYS A 346 -15.80 -24.29 -0.57
CA LYS A 346 -14.53 -24.33 -1.32
C LYS A 346 -14.73 -24.63 -2.80
N GLU A 347 -13.90 -24.02 -3.63
CA GLU A 347 -13.88 -24.25 -5.09
C GLU A 347 -13.50 -25.69 -5.46
N GLU A 348 -12.73 -26.36 -4.61
CA GLU A 348 -12.36 -27.77 -4.77
C GLU A 348 -13.54 -28.73 -4.69
N SER A 349 -14.69 -28.28 -4.18
CA SER A 349 -15.91 -29.08 -4.17
C SER A 349 -16.32 -29.47 -5.57
N SER A 350 -16.60 -30.73 -5.80
CA SER A 350 -17.04 -31.22 -7.12
C SER A 350 -18.34 -30.55 -7.58
N LEU A 351 -19.18 -30.14 -6.66
CA LEU A 351 -20.47 -29.51 -6.92
C LEU A 351 -20.46 -27.97 -6.86
N PHE A 352 -19.32 -27.33 -6.65
CA PHE A 352 -19.21 -25.88 -6.45
C PHE A 352 -19.94 -25.08 -7.55
N LYS A 353 -19.63 -25.35 -8.82
CA LYS A 353 -20.25 -24.67 -9.97
C LYS A 353 -21.66 -25.16 -10.26
N THR A 354 -21.93 -26.43 -10.04
CA THR A 354 -23.26 -27.04 -10.32
C THR A 354 -24.33 -26.47 -9.40
N LEU A 355 -23.96 -26.12 -8.17
CA LEU A 355 -24.84 -25.49 -7.18
C LEU A 355 -24.82 -23.97 -7.23
N GLY A 356 -23.94 -23.38 -8.04
CA GLY A 356 -23.85 -21.96 -8.29
C GLY A 356 -23.16 -21.18 -7.16
N PHE A 357 -22.26 -21.80 -6.41
CA PHE A 357 -21.46 -21.12 -5.40
C PHE A 357 -20.32 -20.29 -6.01
N ASP A 358 -20.04 -20.43 -7.30
CA ASP A 358 -19.18 -19.54 -8.08
C ASP A 358 -19.80 -18.16 -8.33
N ARG A 359 -21.13 -18.03 -8.14
CA ARG A 359 -21.88 -16.76 -8.25
C ARG A 359 -23.02 -16.73 -7.25
N PRO A 360 -22.79 -16.65 -5.94
CA PRO A 360 -23.83 -16.73 -4.91
C PRO A 360 -24.85 -15.57 -5.06
N VAL A 361 -26.12 -15.84 -4.77
CA VAL A 361 -27.23 -14.89 -4.94
C VAL A 361 -27.31 -13.89 -3.81
N SER A 362 -26.85 -14.24 -2.62
CA SER A 362 -26.86 -13.36 -1.46
C SER A 362 -25.67 -13.64 -0.56
N ILE A 363 -24.86 -12.62 -0.39
CA ILE A 363 -23.92 -12.52 0.72
C ILE A 363 -24.53 -11.45 1.62
N PRO A 364 -25.02 -11.80 2.81
CA PRO A 364 -25.46 -10.78 3.75
C PRO A 364 -24.23 -10.01 4.24
N SER A 365 -24.30 -8.69 4.10
CA SER A 365 -23.28 -7.72 4.41
C SER A 365 -21.98 -7.80 3.62
N SER A 366 -21.76 -6.70 2.93
CA SER A 366 -20.61 -6.43 2.12
C SER A 366 -19.40 -6.05 2.96
N GLU A 367 -18.53 -6.97 3.23
CA GLU A 367 -17.13 -6.71 3.04
C GLU A 367 -16.72 -7.61 1.87
N SER A 368 -16.85 -7.06 0.68
CA SER A 368 -16.38 -7.67 -0.55
C SER A 368 -14.89 -7.55 -0.56
N SER A 369 -14.21 -8.51 -0.07
CA SER A 369 -12.82 -8.66 -0.38
C SER A 369 -12.67 -9.70 -1.46
N GLU A 370 -11.96 -9.33 -2.48
CA GLU A 370 -11.37 -10.12 -3.52
C GLU A 370 -12.32 -10.76 -4.54
N ALA A 371 -12.43 -10.10 -5.67
CA ALA A 371 -12.80 -10.68 -6.94
C ALA A 371 -11.75 -11.72 -7.33
N GLY A 372 -12.01 -12.95 -7.03
CA GLY A 372 -11.25 -14.10 -7.52
C GLY A 372 -10.91 -15.09 -6.43
N VAL A 373 -11.66 -16.14 -6.39
CA VAL A 373 -11.39 -17.50 -5.92
C VAL A 373 -12.10 -17.94 -4.66
N TYR A 374 -12.33 -17.12 -3.62
CA TYR A 374 -13.08 -17.59 -2.42
C TYR A 374 -14.05 -16.53 -1.93
N MET A 375 -15.33 -16.84 -1.95
CA MET A 375 -16.35 -16.00 -1.31
C MET A 375 -16.63 -16.54 0.08
N THR A 376 -16.35 -15.76 1.10
CA THR A 376 -16.69 -16.07 2.49
C THR A 376 -17.90 -15.26 2.90
N ALA A 377 -18.93 -15.90 3.42
CA ALA A 377 -20.06 -15.20 4.02
C ALA A 377 -19.80 -15.00 5.51
N TYR A 378 -20.06 -13.79 5.99
CA TYR A 378 -19.93 -13.42 7.39
C TYR A 378 -21.32 -13.22 8.01
N GLY A 379 -21.44 -13.52 9.30
CA GLY A 379 -22.60 -13.08 10.07
C GLY A 379 -22.45 -11.58 10.38
N ASP A 380 -23.54 -10.84 10.29
CA ASP A 380 -23.54 -9.39 10.48
C ASP A 380 -24.31 -8.94 11.72
N THR A 381 -23.84 -7.83 12.28
CA THR A 381 -24.64 -7.01 13.19
C THR A 381 -25.12 -5.79 12.39
N PRO A 382 -26.40 -5.69 12.03
CA PRO A 382 -26.88 -4.58 11.23
C PRO A 382 -26.60 -3.25 11.90
N ALA A 383 -26.08 -2.27 11.15
CA ALA A 383 -25.85 -0.93 11.65
C ALA A 383 -27.17 -0.16 11.82
N GLY A 384 -27.46 0.28 13.02
CA GLY A 384 -28.25 1.49 13.30
C GLY A 384 -29.74 1.45 12.98
N VAL A 385 -30.53 0.47 13.43
CA VAL A 385 -32.00 0.61 13.54
C VAL A 385 -32.42 0.27 14.96
N ALA A 386 -32.99 1.25 15.65
CA ALA A 386 -33.73 1.01 16.88
C ALA A 386 -35.03 0.25 16.53
N GLY A 387 -35.00 -1.04 16.67
CA GLY A 387 -36.16 -1.90 16.46
C GLY A 387 -36.08 -3.13 17.34
N ASP A 388 -37.19 -3.67 17.69
CA ASP A 388 -37.32 -4.81 18.59
C ASP A 388 -36.37 -5.96 18.26
N ALA A 389 -35.48 -6.29 19.19
CA ALA A 389 -34.57 -7.41 19.06
C ALA A 389 -35.37 -8.72 18.97
N ALA A 390 -35.29 -9.39 17.86
CA ALA A 390 -35.70 -10.77 17.76
C ALA A 390 -34.69 -11.65 18.48
N ILE A 391 -35.13 -12.36 19.48
CA ILE A 391 -34.31 -13.37 20.16
C ILE A 391 -34.20 -14.54 19.21
N SER A 392 -32.98 -14.87 18.80
CA SER A 392 -32.73 -16.15 18.14
C SER A 392 -32.84 -17.25 19.19
N GLU A 393 -33.26 -18.44 18.75
CA GLU A 393 -33.39 -19.64 19.58
C GLU A 393 -32.12 -19.99 20.40
N TYR A 394 -31.02 -19.31 20.19
CA TYR A 394 -29.67 -19.71 20.57
C TYR A 394 -28.80 -18.65 21.22
N GLY A 395 -29.30 -17.50 21.65
CA GLY A 395 -28.40 -16.57 22.34
C GLY A 395 -28.94 -15.22 22.75
N MET A 396 -28.26 -14.59 23.73
CA MET A 396 -28.47 -13.20 24.13
C MET A 396 -27.71 -12.29 23.20
N ILE A 397 -28.36 -11.25 22.70
CA ILE A 397 -27.77 -10.25 21.85
C ILE A 397 -27.95 -8.89 22.50
N PHE A 398 -26.84 -8.16 22.57
CA PHE A 398 -26.82 -6.80 23.07
C PHE A 398 -26.31 -5.89 21.93
N GLY A 399 -27.01 -4.79 21.72
CA GLY A 399 -26.72 -3.88 20.60
C GLY A 399 -25.48 -3.00 20.78
N ASN A 400 -25.08 -2.39 19.70
CA ASN A 400 -24.03 -1.37 19.68
C ASN A 400 -24.48 -0.11 20.41
N PHE A 401 -23.63 0.43 21.27
CA PHE A 401 -23.89 1.68 21.99
C PHE A 401 -22.86 2.74 21.62
N SER A 402 -23.35 3.92 21.31
CA SER A 402 -22.51 5.10 21.31
C SER A 402 -22.49 5.68 22.72
N SER A 403 -21.31 5.83 23.29
CA SER A 403 -21.17 6.62 24.52
C SER A 403 -21.38 8.09 24.18
N SER A 404 -22.39 8.72 24.78
CA SER A 404 -22.62 10.17 24.67
C SER A 404 -21.95 10.87 25.84
N GLY A 405 -20.77 11.41 25.63
CA GLY A 405 -20.07 12.26 26.57
C GLY A 405 -19.43 13.45 25.84
N PRO A 406 -19.13 14.56 26.52
CA PRO A 406 -18.44 15.67 25.89
C PRO A 406 -17.03 15.22 25.48
N VAL A 407 -16.66 15.48 24.22
CA VAL A 407 -15.32 15.17 23.69
C VAL A 407 -14.26 15.89 24.52
N SER A 408 -13.23 15.16 24.94
CA SER A 408 -12.06 15.69 25.64
C SER A 408 -10.92 15.96 24.68
N LEU A 409 -10.59 15.00 23.84
CA LEU A 409 -9.54 15.11 22.82
C LEU A 409 -10.07 14.56 21.50
N THR A 410 -9.61 15.12 20.38
CA THR A 410 -9.75 14.50 19.06
C THR A 410 -8.38 14.04 18.60
N ILE A 411 -8.23 12.75 18.34
CA ILE A 411 -7.00 12.15 17.84
C ILE A 411 -7.16 11.95 16.33
N ARG A 412 -6.15 12.34 15.57
CA ARG A 412 -6.09 12.16 14.12
C ARG A 412 -4.78 11.48 13.74
N ALA A 413 -4.80 10.70 12.69
CA ALA A 413 -3.56 10.24 12.07
C ALA A 413 -2.74 11.44 11.57
N ASP A 414 -1.42 11.33 11.61
CA ASP A 414 -0.51 12.41 11.18
C ASP A 414 -0.71 12.80 9.71
N SER A 415 -1.00 11.85 8.87
CA SER A 415 -1.24 12.08 7.44
C SER A 415 -2.59 11.52 6.99
N PRO A 416 -3.23 12.12 5.97
CA PRO A 416 -4.41 11.54 5.33
C PRO A 416 -4.08 10.18 4.72
N GLY A 417 -5.04 9.25 4.75
CA GLY A 417 -4.94 7.96 4.09
C GLY A 417 -5.59 6.82 4.88
N VAL A 418 -5.81 5.72 4.18
CA VAL A 418 -6.43 4.50 4.73
C VAL A 418 -5.54 3.84 5.79
N ASP A 419 -4.22 3.97 5.70
CA ASP A 419 -3.28 3.41 6.68
C ASP A 419 -3.58 3.88 8.11
N GLY A 420 -4.11 5.10 8.27
CA GLY A 420 -4.54 5.64 9.55
C GLY A 420 -5.66 4.84 10.23
N ASN A 421 -6.49 4.12 9.48
CA ASN A 421 -7.59 3.31 10.03
C ASN A 421 -7.08 2.08 10.80
N SER A 422 -5.84 1.66 10.58
CA SER A 422 -5.19 0.59 11.33
C SER A 422 -4.53 1.06 12.62
N THR A 423 -4.59 2.36 12.91
CA THR A 423 -4.00 2.96 14.09
C THR A 423 -4.95 2.89 15.27
N GLN A 424 -4.47 2.34 16.37
CA GLN A 424 -5.17 2.29 17.66
C GLN A 424 -4.38 3.08 18.69
N VAL A 425 -5.08 3.90 19.45
CA VAL A 425 -4.49 4.67 20.56
C VAL A 425 -5.08 4.20 21.87
N VAL A 426 -4.21 3.82 22.81
CA VAL A 426 -4.60 3.41 24.17
C VAL A 426 -4.25 4.52 25.14
N ILE A 427 -5.24 5.01 25.86
CA ILE A 427 -5.06 6.02 26.91
C ILE A 427 -5.19 5.36 28.27
N LYS A 428 -4.23 5.66 29.17
CA LYS A 428 -4.20 5.19 30.56
C LYS A 428 -3.99 6.38 31.48
N ASN A 429 -4.95 6.69 32.34
CA ASN A 429 -4.87 7.81 33.27
C ASN A 429 -4.08 7.45 34.53
N ASN A 430 -3.28 8.37 34.98
CA ASN A 430 -2.74 8.36 36.32
C ASN A 430 -3.61 9.28 37.22
N ILE A 431 -4.60 8.70 37.87
CA ILE A 431 -5.63 9.41 38.65
C ILE A 431 -5.02 10.26 39.79
N ARG A 432 -3.81 9.95 40.23
CA ARG A 432 -3.18 10.67 41.35
C ARG A 432 -2.53 11.99 40.94
N GLU A 433 -2.15 12.15 39.67
CA GLU A 433 -1.35 13.28 39.21
C GLU A 433 -2.05 14.12 38.13
N GLY A 434 -3.21 13.68 37.63
CA GLY A 434 -3.93 14.36 36.54
C GLY A 434 -3.21 14.25 35.18
N ASN A 435 -2.24 13.36 35.09
CA ASN A 435 -1.51 13.08 33.87
C ASN A 435 -2.00 11.73 33.29
N PHE A 436 -1.75 11.53 31.99
CA PHE A 436 -2.08 10.27 31.30
C PHE A 436 -0.96 9.77 30.41
N ILE A 437 -1.01 8.50 30.08
CA ILE A 437 -0.11 7.82 29.15
C ILE A 437 -0.88 7.58 27.88
N MET A 438 -0.25 7.79 26.73
CA MET A 438 -0.78 7.46 25.43
C MET A 438 0.16 6.47 24.74
N GLU A 439 -0.36 5.33 24.36
CA GLU A 439 0.33 4.30 23.60
C GLU A 439 -0.30 4.22 22.22
N VAL A 440 0.52 4.24 21.18
CA VAL A 440 0.06 4.16 19.78
C VAL A 440 0.45 2.80 19.23
N TYR A 441 -0.52 2.14 18.65
CA TYR A 441 -0.37 0.85 17.98
C TYR A 441 -0.72 1.02 16.50
N ASN A 442 0.08 0.45 15.61
CA ASN A 442 -0.24 0.34 14.19
C ASN A 442 -0.22 -1.13 13.81
N ASN A 443 -1.29 -1.62 13.18
CA ASN A 443 -1.46 -3.05 12.85
C ASN A 443 -1.21 -3.99 14.06
N GLY A 444 -1.66 -3.59 15.24
CA GLY A 444 -1.50 -4.37 16.48
C GLY A 444 -0.10 -4.35 17.11
N VAL A 445 0.85 -3.62 16.51
CA VAL A 445 2.20 -3.47 17.04
C VAL A 445 2.35 -2.10 17.71
N GLN A 446 2.83 -2.06 18.95
CA GLN A 446 3.11 -0.80 19.62
C GLN A 446 4.27 -0.08 18.93
N VAL A 447 3.99 1.12 18.41
CA VAL A 447 4.97 1.95 17.69
C VAL A 447 5.47 3.12 18.53
N GLU A 448 4.61 3.68 19.38
CA GLU A 448 4.95 4.80 20.26
C GLU A 448 4.36 4.62 21.67
N SER A 449 4.99 5.22 22.67
CA SER A 449 4.47 5.31 24.04
C SER A 449 4.94 6.61 24.69
N TRP A 450 3.98 7.44 25.12
CA TRP A 450 4.22 8.76 25.66
C TRP A 450 3.61 8.88 27.06
N GLY A 451 4.45 9.10 28.06
CA GLY A 451 4.02 9.25 29.46
C GLY A 451 3.94 10.69 29.92
N ASN A 452 3.25 10.89 31.04
CA ASN A 452 3.08 12.20 31.70
C ASN A 452 2.40 13.28 30.85
N LEU A 453 1.58 12.91 29.87
CA LEU A 453 0.82 13.86 29.08
C LEU A 453 -0.25 14.53 29.96
N THR A 454 -0.54 15.78 29.68
CA THR A 454 -1.52 16.58 30.43
C THR A 454 -2.30 17.52 29.52
N LYS A 455 -3.50 17.90 29.96
CA LYS A 455 -4.30 18.94 29.31
C LYS A 455 -3.96 20.35 29.80
N ASN A 456 -3.00 20.53 30.66
CA ASN A 456 -2.57 21.85 31.13
C ASN A 456 -1.67 22.51 30.06
N GLU A 457 -2.20 23.54 29.40
CA GLU A 457 -1.54 24.30 28.33
C GLU A 457 -0.19 24.92 28.76
N THR A 458 0.00 25.17 30.04
CA THR A 458 1.27 25.74 30.54
C THR A 458 2.37 24.68 30.76
N SER A 459 2.03 23.39 30.64
CA SER A 459 2.96 22.29 30.82
C SER A 459 3.77 22.04 29.55
N ARG A 460 5.06 21.70 29.74
CA ARG A 460 5.90 21.19 28.63
C ARG A 460 5.40 19.87 28.04
N TYR A 461 4.54 19.15 28.76
CA TYR A 461 3.92 17.89 28.35
C TYR A 461 2.45 18.08 27.96
N TYR A 462 2.07 19.30 27.56
CA TYR A 462 0.75 19.57 27.02
C TYR A 462 0.52 18.73 25.77
N VAL A 463 -0.52 17.92 25.79
CA VAL A 463 -0.70 16.82 24.83
C VAL A 463 -0.68 17.28 23.38
N GLU A 464 -1.37 18.39 23.04
CA GLU A 464 -1.45 18.89 21.67
C GLU A 464 -0.09 19.36 21.17
N THR A 465 0.57 20.24 21.89
CA THR A 465 1.88 20.79 21.48
C THR A 465 2.98 19.73 21.55
N PHE A 466 2.98 18.90 22.58
CA PHE A 466 4.01 17.88 22.74
C PHE A 466 3.95 16.85 21.61
N LEU A 467 2.77 16.25 21.36
CA LEU A 467 2.64 15.22 20.33
C LEU A 467 2.81 15.76 18.91
N SER A 468 2.46 17.03 18.66
CA SER A 468 2.72 17.66 17.35
C SER A 468 4.22 17.73 16.99
N LEU A 469 5.11 17.69 18.00
CA LEU A 469 6.57 17.78 17.83
C LEU A 469 7.27 16.41 17.81
N VAL A 470 6.69 15.40 18.46
CA VAL A 470 7.41 14.15 18.72
C VAL A 470 6.73 12.91 18.17
N SER A 471 5.45 12.96 17.82
CA SER A 471 4.73 11.82 17.24
C SER A 471 4.78 11.86 15.72
N ASP A 472 5.15 10.72 15.12
CA ASP A 472 5.15 10.49 13.68
C ASP A 472 3.86 9.80 13.20
N PHE A 473 2.97 9.40 14.12
CA PHE A 473 1.77 8.62 13.80
C PHE A 473 0.47 9.37 14.06
N VAL A 474 0.41 10.19 15.12
CA VAL A 474 -0.84 10.82 15.52
C VAL A 474 -0.65 12.30 15.90
N LYS A 475 -1.68 13.08 15.62
CA LYS A 475 -1.85 14.45 16.11
C LYS A 475 -3.08 14.51 16.99
N VAL A 476 -2.99 15.27 18.06
CA VAL A 476 -4.08 15.42 19.02
C VAL A 476 -4.50 16.88 19.06
N SER A 477 -5.82 17.11 19.02
CA SER A 477 -6.42 18.42 19.29
C SER A 477 -7.14 18.35 20.63
N ASP A 478 -6.82 19.27 21.51
CA ASP A 478 -7.47 19.39 22.81
C ASP A 478 -8.79 20.20 22.71
N ASN A 479 -9.84 19.66 23.30
CA ASN A 479 -11.05 20.42 23.51
C ASN A 479 -10.93 21.24 24.81
N THR A 480 -10.38 22.44 24.71
CA THR A 480 -10.13 23.34 25.84
C THR A 480 -11.42 23.77 26.59
N ALA A 481 -12.58 23.66 25.95
CA ALA A 481 -13.87 23.89 26.59
C ALA A 481 -14.25 22.80 27.60
N ASN A 482 -13.58 21.63 27.53
CA ASN A 482 -13.79 20.51 28.41
C ASN A 482 -12.48 20.18 29.18
N PRO A 483 -12.30 20.74 30.39
CA PRO A 483 -11.05 20.54 31.13
C PRO A 483 -10.88 19.14 31.72
N ALA A 484 -11.89 18.28 31.62
CA ALA A 484 -11.83 16.93 32.16
C ALA A 484 -10.78 16.11 31.44
N PRO A 485 -10.04 15.22 32.14
CA PRO A 485 -9.04 14.35 31.52
C PRO A 485 -9.70 13.43 30.50
N PRO A 486 -8.94 12.97 29.51
CA PRO A 486 -9.44 11.98 28.55
C PRO A 486 -9.72 10.67 29.30
N LEU A 487 -10.59 9.88 28.71
CA LEU A 487 -11.02 8.63 29.28
C LEU A 487 -10.04 7.52 29.01
N ASP A 488 -9.85 6.62 29.96
CA ASP A 488 -9.09 5.39 29.76
C ASP A 488 -9.75 4.52 28.69
N GLY A 489 -8.97 3.98 27.79
CA GLY A 489 -9.51 3.09 26.78
C GLY A 489 -8.64 2.96 25.53
N ALA A 490 -9.11 2.11 24.65
CA ALA A 490 -8.50 1.90 23.33
C ALA A 490 -9.41 2.55 22.27
N TYR A 491 -8.82 3.43 21.48
CA TYR A 491 -9.49 4.20 20.44
C TYR A 491 -8.92 3.81 19.08
N ILE A 492 -9.76 3.28 18.19
CA ILE A 492 -9.37 2.94 16.82
C ILE A 492 -9.73 4.14 15.94
N LEU A 493 -8.78 4.63 15.18
CA LEU A 493 -9.02 5.71 14.25
C LEU A 493 -9.81 5.18 13.05
N SER A 494 -10.67 6.01 12.48
CA SER A 494 -11.52 5.65 11.34
C SER A 494 -11.79 6.84 10.43
N GLY A 495 -12.30 6.57 9.23
CA GLY A 495 -12.65 7.61 8.25
C GLY A 495 -11.45 8.15 7.47
N GLY A 496 -10.30 7.46 7.50
CA GLY A 496 -9.17 7.77 6.64
C GLY A 496 -9.44 7.36 5.19
N SER A 497 -9.08 8.22 4.23
CA SER A 497 -9.19 7.98 2.79
C SER A 497 -7.90 8.40 2.08
N ASP A 498 -7.48 7.61 1.09
CA ASP A 498 -6.27 7.87 0.31
C ASP A 498 -6.43 9.04 -0.67
N GLY A 499 -7.65 9.42 -0.98
CA GLY A 499 -7.93 10.50 -1.93
C GLY A 499 -7.64 10.09 -3.38
N ILE A 500 -7.90 8.83 -3.73
CA ILE A 500 -7.75 8.33 -5.09
C ILE A 500 -9.12 8.42 -5.77
N PRO A 501 -9.28 9.29 -6.78
CA PRO A 501 -10.53 9.35 -7.53
C PRO A 501 -10.80 8.04 -8.27
N SER A 502 -12.07 7.68 -8.40
CA SER A 502 -12.48 6.51 -9.20
C SER A 502 -12.43 6.77 -10.70
N ASP A 503 -12.49 8.04 -11.14
CA ASP A 503 -12.36 8.41 -12.55
C ASP A 503 -10.87 8.48 -12.95
N PRO A 504 -10.43 7.73 -13.98
CA PRO A 504 -9.06 7.80 -14.50
C PRO A 504 -8.64 9.19 -15.00
N ASP A 505 -9.55 10.00 -15.54
CA ASP A 505 -9.24 11.34 -16.02
C ASP A 505 -8.93 12.29 -14.84
N ASP A 506 -9.61 12.12 -13.72
CA ASP A 506 -9.32 12.85 -12.48
C ASP A 506 -8.00 12.38 -11.84
N GLN A 507 -7.70 11.08 -11.87
CA GLN A 507 -6.39 10.55 -11.45
C GLN A 507 -5.26 11.18 -12.29
N ASP A 508 -5.40 11.21 -13.60
CA ASP A 508 -4.42 11.82 -14.50
C ASP A 508 -4.25 13.33 -14.24
N SER A 509 -5.34 14.02 -13.96
CA SER A 509 -5.31 15.45 -13.62
C SER A 509 -4.52 15.71 -12.33
N LEU A 510 -4.66 14.85 -11.32
CA LEU A 510 -3.86 14.90 -10.09
C LEU A 510 -2.38 14.59 -10.35
N MET A 511 -2.08 13.60 -11.19
CA MET A 511 -0.71 13.27 -11.58
C MET A 511 -0.03 14.42 -12.29
N ILE A 512 -0.71 15.05 -13.25
CA ILE A 512 -0.20 16.24 -13.95
C ILE A 512 0.02 17.37 -12.96
N GLY A 513 -1.00 17.69 -12.17
CA GLY A 513 -0.95 18.77 -11.19
C GLY A 513 -0.94 20.16 -11.81
N ASN A 514 -0.43 21.12 -11.07
CA ASN A 514 -0.39 22.53 -11.46
C ASN A 514 1.00 23.14 -11.21
N LEU A 515 1.56 23.78 -12.22
CA LEU A 515 2.87 24.44 -12.13
C LEU A 515 2.89 25.58 -11.10
N LEU A 516 1.85 26.41 -11.03
CA LEU A 516 1.77 27.51 -10.08
C LEU A 516 1.64 27.02 -8.63
N GLY A 517 0.91 25.89 -8.46
CA GLY A 517 0.74 25.27 -7.15
C GLY A 517 1.87 24.31 -6.77
N MET A 518 2.80 24.04 -7.66
CA MET A 518 3.88 23.05 -7.46
C MET A 518 3.32 21.68 -7.05
N THR A 519 2.27 21.22 -7.73
CA THR A 519 1.58 19.94 -7.42
C THR A 519 1.81 18.91 -8.52
N GLY A 520 1.59 17.62 -8.20
CA GLY A 520 1.77 16.53 -9.13
C GLY A 520 3.20 16.43 -9.68
N ILE A 521 3.34 16.20 -10.98
CA ILE A 521 4.64 16.16 -11.68
C ILE A 521 5.42 17.47 -11.48
N TYR A 522 4.73 18.60 -11.46
CA TYR A 522 5.36 19.92 -11.32
C TYR A 522 5.92 20.20 -9.93
N ALA A 523 5.59 19.41 -8.91
CA ALA A 523 6.27 19.47 -7.61
C ALA A 523 7.79 19.17 -7.73
N LEU A 524 8.20 18.48 -8.79
CA LEU A 524 9.60 18.16 -9.10
C LEU A 524 10.26 19.14 -10.07
N SER A 525 9.60 20.23 -10.46
CA SER A 525 10.06 21.11 -11.55
C SER A 525 11.25 21.99 -11.20
N GLU A 526 11.54 22.23 -9.90
CA GLU A 526 12.57 23.19 -9.46
C GLU A 526 13.95 22.52 -9.29
N PRO A 527 14.90 22.73 -10.23
CA PRO A 527 16.19 22.07 -10.20
C PRO A 527 17.15 22.61 -9.13
N GLU A 528 16.87 23.78 -8.54
CA GLU A 528 17.69 24.34 -7.47
C GLU A 528 17.36 23.75 -6.10
N GLN A 529 16.13 23.28 -5.90
CA GLN A 529 15.70 22.66 -4.67
C GLN A 529 15.94 21.16 -4.66
N ILE A 530 15.67 20.50 -5.80
CA ILE A 530 15.72 19.04 -5.93
C ILE A 530 16.59 18.70 -7.14
N ASP A 531 17.69 18.03 -6.92
CA ASP A 531 18.53 17.49 -7.99
C ASP A 531 18.00 16.09 -8.39
N LEU A 532 17.66 15.90 -9.66
CA LEU A 532 17.09 14.67 -10.22
C LEU A 532 17.80 14.29 -11.51
N ASP A 533 17.91 12.99 -11.74
CA ASP A 533 18.47 12.42 -12.98
C ASP A 533 17.42 11.62 -13.77
N LEU A 534 16.47 11.01 -13.06
CA LEU A 534 15.41 10.17 -13.60
C LEU A 534 14.08 10.58 -12.98
N VAL A 535 13.01 10.54 -13.77
CA VAL A 535 11.64 10.77 -13.27
C VAL A 535 10.68 9.81 -13.94
N ALA A 536 9.71 9.29 -13.17
CA ALA A 536 8.65 8.43 -13.67
C ALA A 536 7.31 8.69 -12.96
N VAL A 537 6.23 8.34 -13.63
CA VAL A 537 4.86 8.27 -13.09
C VAL A 537 4.39 6.84 -13.34
N PRO A 538 4.66 5.90 -12.41
CA PRO A 538 4.43 4.48 -12.64
C PRO A 538 2.94 4.16 -12.89
N GLY A 539 2.66 3.39 -13.96
CA GLY A 539 1.32 2.92 -14.26
C GLY A 539 0.42 3.91 -15.01
N HIS A 540 0.73 5.21 -15.00
CA HIS A 540 -0.05 6.22 -15.69
C HIS A 540 0.51 6.47 -17.09
N SER A 541 -0.20 5.94 -18.07
CA SER A 541 0.21 5.92 -19.48
C SER A 541 -0.64 6.82 -20.39
N SER A 542 -1.45 7.72 -19.81
CA SER A 542 -2.24 8.66 -20.59
C SER A 542 -1.37 9.67 -21.34
N THR A 543 -1.86 10.12 -22.46
CA THR A 543 -1.16 11.11 -23.29
C THR A 543 -0.87 12.40 -22.52
N GLY A 544 -1.81 12.86 -21.68
CA GLY A 544 -1.67 14.05 -20.86
C GLY A 544 -0.53 13.97 -19.85
N VAL A 545 -0.47 12.89 -19.09
CA VAL A 545 0.57 12.64 -18.09
C VAL A 545 1.95 12.53 -18.74
N ILE A 546 2.05 11.79 -19.86
CA ILE A 546 3.33 11.62 -20.57
C ILE A 546 3.85 12.94 -21.13
N LEU A 547 2.97 13.76 -21.77
CA LEU A 547 3.36 15.05 -22.30
C LEU A 547 3.77 16.03 -21.19
N ALA A 548 3.06 16.04 -20.06
CA ALA A 548 3.42 16.85 -18.90
C ALA A 548 4.78 16.43 -18.32
N LEU A 549 5.06 15.13 -18.24
CA LEU A 549 6.34 14.60 -17.79
C LEU A 549 7.49 14.97 -18.73
N ILE A 550 7.27 14.87 -20.04
CA ILE A 550 8.24 15.29 -21.06
C ILE A 550 8.48 16.81 -20.98
N ASP A 551 7.42 17.60 -20.86
CA ASP A 551 7.50 19.06 -20.76
C ASP A 551 8.31 19.49 -19.53
N MET A 552 8.05 18.89 -18.39
CA MET A 552 8.79 19.12 -17.15
C MET A 552 10.29 18.81 -17.33
N CYS A 553 10.62 17.65 -17.91
CA CYS A 553 12.01 17.26 -18.13
C CYS A 553 12.73 18.12 -19.18
N GLN A 554 12.03 18.50 -20.27
CA GLN A 554 12.63 19.16 -21.42
C GLN A 554 12.68 20.68 -21.28
N ASN A 555 11.59 21.31 -20.86
CA ASN A 555 11.41 22.75 -20.90
C ASN A 555 11.65 23.42 -19.54
N LEU A 556 11.29 22.77 -18.44
CA LEU A 556 11.43 23.36 -17.12
C LEU A 556 12.78 23.01 -16.48
N ARG A 557 13.19 21.76 -16.52
CA ARG A 557 14.43 21.33 -15.85
C ARG A 557 15.64 21.25 -16.79
N SER A 558 15.50 20.58 -17.91
CA SER A 558 16.58 20.30 -18.89
C SER A 558 17.75 19.45 -18.33
N ASP A 559 17.59 18.75 -17.21
CA ASP A 559 18.65 18.04 -16.52
C ASP A 559 18.31 16.60 -16.07
N CYS A 560 17.12 16.11 -16.38
CA CYS A 560 16.66 14.77 -16.02
C CYS A 560 15.98 14.08 -17.19
N MET A 561 15.79 12.77 -17.07
CA MET A 561 15.19 11.92 -18.10
C MET A 561 13.90 11.27 -17.60
N ALA A 562 12.85 11.36 -18.40
CA ALA A 562 11.58 10.69 -18.19
C ALA A 562 11.65 9.21 -18.58
N ILE A 563 11.25 8.32 -17.69
CA ILE A 563 11.03 6.91 -17.98
C ILE A 563 9.53 6.70 -18.11
N ILE A 564 9.11 6.26 -19.30
CA ILE A 564 7.69 6.16 -19.66
C ILE A 564 7.25 4.71 -19.62
N ASP A 565 6.10 4.47 -19.00
CA ASP A 565 5.41 3.20 -18.97
C ASP A 565 4.31 3.13 -20.03
N PRO A 566 4.18 2.00 -20.74
CA PRO A 566 3.07 1.76 -21.64
C PRO A 566 1.83 1.25 -20.88
N PRO A 567 0.64 1.33 -21.46
CA PRO A 567 -0.54 0.64 -20.95
C PRO A 567 -0.29 -0.86 -20.76
N PHE A 568 -0.90 -1.43 -19.74
CA PHE A 568 -0.85 -2.87 -19.49
C PHE A 568 -1.52 -3.66 -20.63
N GLY A 569 -0.99 -4.84 -20.93
CA GLY A 569 -1.64 -5.80 -21.84
C GLY A 569 -1.39 -5.58 -23.33
N LEU A 570 -0.64 -4.55 -23.74
CA LEU A 570 -0.36 -4.32 -25.16
C LEU A 570 0.56 -5.37 -25.76
N THR A 571 0.22 -5.84 -26.96
CA THR A 571 1.08 -6.66 -27.81
C THR A 571 2.19 -5.84 -28.47
N VAL A 572 3.20 -6.48 -29.05
CA VAL A 572 4.29 -5.81 -29.79
C VAL A 572 3.79 -4.88 -30.88
N LYS A 573 2.76 -5.27 -31.62
CA LYS A 573 2.18 -4.43 -32.68
C LYS A 573 1.45 -3.23 -32.10
N GLU A 574 0.72 -3.42 -31.03
CA GLU A 574 -0.06 -2.37 -30.37
C GLU A 574 0.84 -1.35 -29.69
N ILE A 575 1.93 -1.76 -29.02
CA ILE A 575 2.85 -0.81 -28.39
C ILE A 575 3.53 0.10 -29.44
N VAL A 576 3.88 -0.44 -30.61
CA VAL A 576 4.41 0.36 -31.72
C VAL A 576 3.37 1.33 -32.27
N GLN A 577 2.11 0.91 -32.40
CA GLN A 577 1.00 1.77 -32.78
C GLN A 577 0.76 2.86 -31.74
N TRP A 578 0.80 2.49 -30.45
CA TRP A 578 0.60 3.40 -29.33
C TRP A 578 1.70 4.49 -29.30
N GLN A 579 2.96 4.11 -29.38
CA GLN A 579 4.07 5.05 -29.45
C GLN A 579 3.95 6.01 -30.63
N ASN A 580 3.44 5.54 -31.76
CA ASN A 580 3.31 6.32 -32.98
C ASN A 580 2.03 7.18 -33.06
N GLY A 581 1.16 7.16 -32.05
CA GLY A 581 -0.09 7.91 -32.05
C GLY A 581 -1.14 7.35 -33.01
N SER A 582 -1.15 6.06 -33.25
CA SER A 582 -2.11 5.36 -34.12
C SER A 582 -2.90 4.28 -33.39
N HIS A 583 -2.88 4.29 -32.08
CA HIS A 583 -3.64 3.37 -31.21
C HIS A 583 -4.82 4.12 -30.56
N PRO A 584 -5.97 3.45 -30.32
CA PRO A 584 -7.14 4.09 -29.69
C PRO A 584 -6.83 4.79 -28.35
N LEU A 585 -5.92 4.24 -27.56
CA LEU A 585 -5.49 4.80 -26.26
C LEU A 585 -4.51 5.98 -26.41
N ASN A 586 -3.96 6.23 -27.59
CA ASN A 586 -3.07 7.35 -27.82
C ASN A 586 -3.09 7.77 -29.29
N THR A 587 -3.55 8.98 -29.54
CA THR A 587 -3.60 9.61 -30.86
C THR A 587 -2.44 10.57 -31.14
N THR A 588 -1.56 10.77 -30.15
CA THR A 588 -0.43 11.70 -30.24
C THR A 588 0.88 10.93 -30.27
N ARG A 589 1.72 11.25 -31.24
CA ARG A 589 3.04 10.65 -31.31
C ARG A 589 4.00 11.36 -30.33
N PHE A 590 4.71 10.60 -29.54
CA PHE A 590 5.77 11.13 -28.66
C PHE A 590 7.08 11.31 -29.44
N ASP A 591 7.71 12.48 -29.31
CA ASP A 591 8.99 12.84 -29.95
C ASP A 591 9.82 13.71 -28.99
N SER A 592 10.73 13.12 -28.27
CA SER A 592 11.62 13.81 -27.33
C SER A 592 12.86 13.00 -27.06
N ASP A 593 14.00 13.66 -26.94
CA ASP A 593 15.25 13.05 -26.48
C ASP A 593 15.39 13.03 -24.94
N PHE A 594 14.43 13.65 -24.23
CA PHE A 594 14.36 13.64 -22.77
C PHE A 594 13.56 12.47 -22.19
N ALA A 595 13.04 11.59 -23.04
CA ALA A 595 12.21 10.48 -22.61
C ALA A 595 12.61 9.16 -23.25
N ALA A 596 12.43 8.06 -22.54
CA ALA A 596 12.63 6.70 -23.03
C ALA A 596 11.47 5.81 -22.60
N LEU A 597 10.99 4.99 -23.53
CA LEU A 597 9.89 4.06 -23.35
C LEU A 597 10.42 2.62 -23.21
N TYR A 598 9.94 1.91 -22.22
CA TYR A 598 10.30 0.51 -21.96
C TYR A 598 9.07 -0.40 -21.98
N TRP A 599 9.23 -1.60 -22.47
CA TRP A 599 8.18 -2.61 -22.60
C TRP A 599 8.80 -4.02 -22.51
N PRO A 600 8.12 -5.03 -21.97
CA PRO A 600 6.77 -5.07 -21.42
C PRO A 600 6.73 -4.78 -19.91
N TRP A 601 5.55 -4.90 -19.31
CA TRP A 601 5.36 -4.94 -17.86
C TRP A 601 6.08 -6.14 -17.28
N VAL A 602 6.54 -6.01 -16.05
CA VAL A 602 7.32 -7.02 -15.35
C VAL A 602 6.54 -7.58 -14.16
N LYS A 603 6.84 -8.79 -13.78
CA LYS A 603 6.22 -9.48 -12.66
C LYS A 603 7.19 -9.52 -11.49
N ILE A 604 6.73 -9.16 -10.32
CA ILE A 604 7.50 -9.24 -9.08
C ILE A 604 6.75 -10.04 -8.03
N ARG A 605 7.49 -10.52 -7.03
CA ARG A 605 6.91 -11.07 -5.82
C ARG A 605 6.71 -9.95 -4.80
N ASP A 606 5.46 -9.62 -4.50
CA ASP A 606 5.12 -8.80 -3.35
C ASP A 606 5.29 -9.65 -2.08
N THR A 607 6.29 -9.28 -1.29
CA THR A 607 6.63 -10.01 -0.06
C THR A 607 5.74 -9.64 1.13
N PHE A 608 5.06 -8.50 1.07
CA PHE A 608 4.15 -8.06 2.11
C PHE A 608 2.80 -8.78 2.01
N ASN A 609 2.18 -8.74 0.82
CA ASN A 609 0.89 -9.41 0.57
C ASN A 609 1.05 -10.89 0.14
N ASN A 610 2.30 -11.36 -0.05
CA ASN A 610 2.64 -12.72 -0.46
C ASN A 610 2.01 -13.16 -1.80
N VAL A 611 1.87 -12.23 -2.74
CA VAL A 611 1.29 -12.45 -4.07
C VAL A 611 2.28 -12.04 -5.17
N ASP A 612 2.09 -12.59 -6.38
CA ASP A 612 2.83 -12.14 -7.57
C ASP A 612 2.02 -11.07 -8.29
N VAL A 613 2.63 -9.90 -8.50
CA VAL A 613 1.96 -8.76 -9.11
C VAL A 613 2.65 -8.30 -10.39
N TRP A 614 1.85 -7.84 -11.36
CA TRP A 614 2.35 -7.16 -12.56
C TRP A 614 2.53 -5.69 -12.26
N ILE A 615 3.73 -5.18 -12.50
CA ILE A 615 4.07 -3.77 -12.30
C ILE A 615 4.61 -3.13 -13.57
N PRO A 616 4.46 -1.81 -13.72
CA PRO A 616 5.06 -1.08 -14.82
C PRO A 616 6.60 -1.14 -14.76
N PRO A 617 7.28 -1.13 -15.90
CA PRO A 617 8.73 -1.34 -15.95
C PRO A 617 9.57 -0.18 -15.41
N SER A 618 9.02 1.03 -15.26
CA SER A 618 9.78 2.25 -14.91
C SER A 618 10.63 2.10 -13.65
N GLY A 619 10.07 1.61 -12.55
CA GLY A 619 10.81 1.44 -11.29
C GLY A 619 12.00 0.50 -11.44
N SER A 620 11.79 -0.64 -12.09
CA SER A 620 12.82 -1.64 -12.37
C SER A 620 13.90 -1.11 -13.33
N VAL A 621 13.50 -0.37 -14.35
CA VAL A 621 14.42 0.26 -15.32
C VAL A 621 15.25 1.35 -14.66
N MET A 622 14.66 2.20 -13.82
CA MET A 622 15.42 3.20 -13.05
C MET A 622 16.48 2.55 -12.15
N ALA A 623 16.17 1.38 -11.58
CA ALA A 623 17.16 0.59 -10.84
C ALA A 623 18.31 0.11 -11.73
N VAL A 624 18.03 -0.31 -12.98
CA VAL A 624 19.08 -0.65 -13.95
C VAL A 624 19.97 0.56 -14.27
N TYR A 625 19.40 1.75 -14.42
CA TYR A 625 20.17 2.97 -14.64
C TYR A 625 21.07 3.30 -13.45
N ALA A 626 20.53 3.26 -12.24
CA ALA A 626 21.31 3.50 -11.03
C ALA A 626 22.44 2.48 -10.90
N ARG A 627 22.16 1.19 -11.14
CA ARG A 627 23.19 0.13 -11.14
C ARG A 627 24.28 0.37 -12.18
N ASN A 628 23.91 0.80 -13.39
CA ASN A 628 24.88 1.14 -14.43
C ASN A 628 25.81 2.29 -13.98
N ASP A 629 25.26 3.28 -13.31
CA ASP A 629 26.02 4.44 -12.84
C ASP A 629 27.00 4.06 -11.73
N PHE A 630 26.62 3.14 -10.84
CA PHE A 630 27.52 2.58 -9.82
C PHE A 630 28.62 1.70 -10.42
N LEU A 631 28.30 0.85 -11.40
CA LEU A 631 29.24 -0.10 -11.97
C LEU A 631 30.19 0.53 -12.99
N ALA A 632 29.72 1.56 -13.68
CA ALA A 632 30.45 2.20 -14.75
C ALA A 632 30.41 3.73 -14.64
N ARG A 633 29.61 4.39 -15.45
CA ARG A 633 29.39 5.86 -15.45
C ARG A 633 28.07 6.13 -16.18
N PRO A 634 27.43 7.31 -15.98
CA PRO A 634 26.15 7.66 -16.60
C PRO A 634 26.11 7.59 -18.13
N TRP A 635 27.24 7.76 -18.79
CA TRP A 635 27.38 7.74 -20.25
C TRP A 635 27.59 6.34 -20.86
N PHE A 636 27.59 5.29 -20.06
CA PHE A 636 27.54 3.93 -20.59
C PHE A 636 26.09 3.51 -20.81
N ALA A 637 25.86 2.69 -21.82
CA ALA A 637 24.52 2.17 -22.13
C ALA A 637 23.99 1.32 -20.99
N PRO A 638 22.81 1.67 -20.39
CA PRO A 638 22.15 0.85 -19.36
C PRO A 638 21.38 -0.32 -20.00
N ALA A 639 22.06 -1.10 -20.84
CA ALA A 639 21.47 -2.19 -21.61
C ALA A 639 22.47 -3.32 -21.83
N GLY A 640 21.98 -4.48 -22.25
CA GLY A 640 22.77 -5.67 -22.54
C GLY A 640 23.12 -6.49 -21.31
N LEU A 641 23.71 -7.68 -21.53
CA LEU A 641 23.94 -8.67 -20.47
C LEU A 641 24.81 -8.17 -19.32
N ASN A 642 25.75 -7.28 -19.59
CA ASN A 642 26.69 -6.81 -18.57
C ASN A 642 26.10 -5.75 -17.61
N ARG A 643 25.18 -4.91 -18.08
CA ARG A 643 24.70 -3.74 -17.34
C ARG A 643 23.19 -3.60 -17.32
N GLY A 644 22.49 -4.26 -18.24
CA GLY A 644 21.05 -4.14 -18.40
C GLY A 644 20.22 -5.16 -17.58
N ALA A 645 20.83 -5.97 -16.72
CA ALA A 645 20.11 -6.95 -15.91
C ALA A 645 19.12 -6.24 -14.96
N VAL A 646 17.86 -6.64 -15.05
CA VAL A 646 16.76 -6.09 -14.25
C VAL A 646 16.66 -6.86 -12.93
N PRO A 647 16.79 -6.19 -11.78
CA PRO A 647 16.78 -6.88 -10.50
C PRO A 647 15.37 -7.33 -10.10
N ASN A 648 15.29 -8.41 -9.34
CA ASN A 648 14.10 -8.85 -8.58
C ASN A 648 12.80 -9.00 -9.39
N ILE A 649 12.88 -9.41 -10.66
CA ILE A 649 11.68 -9.74 -11.44
C ILE A 649 11.59 -11.24 -11.65
N THR A 650 10.37 -11.78 -11.63
CA THR A 650 10.10 -13.21 -11.79
C THR A 650 9.70 -13.58 -13.21
N ASP A 651 9.02 -12.66 -13.91
CA ASP A 651 8.59 -12.87 -15.30
C ASP A 651 8.37 -11.51 -16.01
N VAL A 652 8.09 -11.58 -17.30
CA VAL A 652 7.68 -10.45 -18.16
C VAL A 652 6.37 -10.79 -18.87
N TYR A 653 5.50 -9.79 -19.02
CA TYR A 653 4.17 -9.99 -19.61
C TYR A 653 4.21 -10.58 -21.04
N SER A 654 5.22 -10.24 -21.81
CA SER A 654 5.41 -10.74 -23.16
C SER A 654 6.88 -10.91 -23.47
N ARG A 655 7.20 -11.94 -24.24
CA ARG A 655 8.58 -12.29 -24.69
C ARG A 655 8.71 -12.09 -26.18
N PRO A 656 9.21 -10.93 -26.65
CA PRO A 656 9.27 -10.65 -28.07
C PRO A 656 10.30 -11.50 -28.79
N THR A 657 9.93 -12.01 -29.96
CA THR A 657 10.81 -12.70 -30.89
C THR A 657 11.84 -11.74 -31.49
N LEU A 658 12.81 -12.26 -32.24
CA LEU A 658 13.82 -11.42 -32.93
C LEU A 658 13.15 -10.44 -33.92
N GLU A 659 12.22 -10.92 -34.74
CA GLU A 659 11.49 -10.10 -35.71
C GLU A 659 10.65 -9.02 -35.04
N GLU A 660 10.01 -9.34 -33.93
CA GLU A 660 9.25 -8.37 -33.14
C GLU A 660 10.15 -7.31 -32.49
N ARG A 661 11.35 -7.70 -32.03
CA ARG A 661 12.34 -6.73 -31.53
C ARG A 661 12.85 -5.81 -32.65
N ASP A 662 13.04 -6.34 -33.86
CA ASP A 662 13.40 -5.53 -35.03
C ASP A 662 12.29 -4.53 -35.37
N LEU A 663 11.03 -4.92 -35.22
CA LEU A 663 9.88 -4.01 -35.40
C LEU A 663 9.88 -2.91 -34.35
N MET A 664 10.10 -3.23 -33.07
CA MET A 664 10.10 -2.26 -31.97
C MET A 664 11.29 -1.28 -32.05
N TYR A 665 12.44 -1.78 -32.49
CA TYR A 665 13.70 -1.02 -32.51
C TYR A 665 14.06 -0.48 -33.90
N GLY A 666 13.37 -0.92 -34.96
CA GLY A 666 13.60 -0.52 -36.35
C GLY A 666 12.91 0.80 -36.73
N ASN A 667 13.30 1.34 -37.86
CA ASN A 667 12.61 2.38 -38.67
C ASN A 667 11.85 3.51 -37.95
N ARG A 668 12.43 4.19 -36.96
CA ARG A 668 11.87 5.32 -36.21
C ARG A 668 11.00 4.90 -35.03
N ASN A 669 10.87 3.62 -34.72
CA ASN A 669 10.28 3.18 -33.49
C ASN A 669 11.35 3.22 -32.37
N ALA A 670 10.93 3.56 -31.18
CA ALA A 670 11.83 3.72 -30.03
C ALA A 670 11.24 3.04 -28.79
N VAL A 671 10.87 1.78 -28.94
CA VAL A 671 10.46 0.93 -27.83
C VAL A 671 11.66 0.09 -27.40
N ASN A 672 12.10 0.24 -26.14
CA ASN A 672 13.20 -0.52 -25.58
C ASN A 672 12.67 -1.79 -24.92
N PRO A 673 12.96 -2.99 -25.48
CA PRO A 673 12.44 -4.23 -24.92
C PRO A 673 13.21 -4.69 -23.69
N ILE A 674 12.49 -5.31 -22.75
CA ILE A 674 13.04 -6.14 -21.68
C ILE A 674 12.93 -7.60 -22.17
N VAL A 675 14.04 -8.32 -22.25
CA VAL A 675 14.09 -9.66 -22.83
C VAL A 675 14.77 -10.66 -21.89
N GLN A 676 14.45 -11.94 -22.05
CA GLN A 676 15.17 -13.03 -21.46
C GLN A 676 15.75 -13.91 -22.56
N TYR A 677 17.02 -14.26 -22.46
CA TYR A 677 17.64 -15.21 -23.37
C TYR A 677 17.66 -16.61 -22.76
N ASN A 678 17.61 -17.62 -23.61
CA ASN A 678 17.56 -19.03 -23.19
C ASN A 678 18.82 -19.50 -22.43
N ASP A 679 19.94 -18.84 -22.66
CA ASP A 679 21.25 -19.12 -22.05
C ASP A 679 21.48 -18.35 -20.73
N THR A 680 20.63 -17.37 -20.43
CA THR A 680 20.68 -16.59 -19.20
C THR A 680 19.34 -16.68 -18.49
N GLN A 681 19.35 -16.81 -17.17
CA GLN A 681 18.13 -16.77 -16.36
C GLN A 681 17.67 -15.33 -16.11
N ASP A 682 18.53 -14.35 -16.38
CA ASP A 682 18.26 -12.95 -16.09
C ASP A 682 17.42 -12.29 -17.19
N PHE A 683 16.52 -11.42 -16.77
CA PHE A 683 15.85 -10.48 -17.65
C PHE A 683 16.73 -9.25 -17.84
N VAL A 684 16.85 -8.79 -19.07
CA VAL A 684 17.74 -7.69 -19.42
C VAL A 684 17.06 -6.64 -20.28
N VAL A 685 17.37 -5.39 -20.03
CA VAL A 685 17.05 -4.29 -20.94
C VAL A 685 17.87 -4.45 -22.20
N TRP A 686 17.22 -4.52 -23.38
CA TRP A 686 17.87 -4.79 -24.66
C TRP A 686 17.72 -3.64 -25.66
N GLY A 687 17.63 -2.41 -25.19
CA GLY A 687 17.53 -1.20 -25.99
C GLY A 687 17.89 0.05 -25.20
N GLN A 688 18.31 1.10 -25.90
CA GLN A 688 18.68 2.38 -25.29
C GLN A 688 18.26 3.58 -26.16
N LYS A 689 17.14 3.48 -26.85
CA LYS A 689 16.64 4.59 -27.65
C LYS A 689 15.86 5.59 -26.79
N THR A 690 16.09 6.88 -27.07
CA THR A 690 15.16 7.93 -26.66
C THR A 690 13.95 7.97 -27.59
N LEU A 691 12.89 8.68 -27.24
CA LEU A 691 11.73 8.84 -28.12
C LEU A 691 11.99 9.76 -29.31
N GLN A 692 13.20 10.30 -29.43
CA GLN A 692 13.56 11.20 -30.53
C GLN A 692 13.45 10.54 -31.90
N ARG A 693 12.72 11.21 -32.79
CA ARG A 693 12.50 10.76 -34.15
C ARG A 693 13.66 11.05 -35.10
N LYS A 694 14.33 12.21 -34.90
CA LYS A 694 15.44 12.62 -35.77
C LYS A 694 16.67 11.76 -35.48
N PRO A 695 17.30 11.17 -36.49
CA PRO A 695 18.51 10.38 -36.29
C PRO A 695 19.71 11.30 -35.96
N THR A 696 19.85 11.69 -34.72
CA THR A 696 20.98 12.46 -34.19
C THR A 696 21.72 11.65 -33.12
N ALA A 697 22.78 12.19 -32.57
CA ALA A 697 23.47 11.51 -31.46
C ALA A 697 22.62 11.40 -30.20
N LEU A 698 21.61 12.27 -30.04
CA LEU A 698 20.69 12.29 -28.88
C LEU A 698 19.53 11.27 -28.98
N ASP A 699 19.47 10.50 -30.08
CA ASP A 699 18.52 9.39 -30.20
C ASP A 699 18.91 8.18 -29.32
N ARG A 700 20.00 8.31 -28.55
CA ARG A 700 20.50 7.30 -27.62
C ARG A 700 20.56 7.83 -26.19
N VAL A 701 20.05 7.02 -25.27
CA VAL A 701 19.99 7.32 -23.85
C VAL A 701 21.37 7.62 -23.26
N ASN A 702 22.39 6.84 -23.60
CA ASN A 702 23.73 7.05 -23.09
C ASN A 702 24.32 8.41 -23.46
N VAL A 703 24.03 8.90 -24.67
CA VAL A 703 24.50 10.23 -25.12
C VAL A 703 23.68 11.32 -24.44
N ARG A 704 22.39 11.19 -24.31
CA ARG A 704 21.57 12.20 -23.62
C ARG A 704 21.98 12.33 -22.14
N ARG A 705 22.20 11.22 -21.45
CA ARG A 705 22.68 11.22 -20.06
C ARG A 705 24.11 11.79 -19.93
N LEU A 706 24.97 11.54 -20.92
CA LEU A 706 26.26 12.21 -21.01
C LEU A 706 26.11 13.73 -21.02
N MET A 707 25.18 14.26 -21.82
CA MET A 707 24.93 15.70 -21.89
C MET A 707 24.45 16.24 -20.54
N PHE A 708 23.51 15.58 -19.87
CA PHE A 708 23.06 15.96 -18.53
C PHE A 708 24.24 16.04 -17.55
N TYR A 709 25.12 15.03 -17.57
CA TYR A 709 26.28 15.00 -16.71
C TYR A 709 27.19 16.23 -16.94
N ILE A 710 27.53 16.50 -18.19
CA ILE A 710 28.39 17.61 -18.55
C ILE A 710 27.73 18.94 -18.16
N GLU A 711 26.47 19.13 -18.53
CA GLU A 711 25.70 20.34 -18.26
C GLU A 711 25.57 20.64 -16.77
N LYS A 712 25.20 19.62 -15.94
CA LYS A 712 25.12 19.78 -14.49
C LYS A 712 26.46 20.18 -13.87
N ARG A 713 27.53 19.49 -14.22
CA ARG A 713 28.87 19.79 -13.67
C ARG A 713 29.39 21.14 -14.09
N ILE A 714 29.20 21.53 -15.34
CA ILE A 714 29.61 22.87 -15.81
C ILE A 714 28.77 23.94 -15.13
N ARG A 715 27.45 23.75 -15.02
CA ARG A 715 26.54 24.66 -14.31
C ARG A 715 26.98 24.87 -12.85
N ALA A 716 27.22 23.77 -12.12
CA ALA A 716 27.66 23.82 -10.72
C ALA A 716 29.00 24.55 -10.56
N ALA A 717 29.97 24.25 -11.44
CA ALA A 717 31.28 24.87 -11.40
C ALA A 717 31.22 26.36 -11.81
N SER A 718 30.39 26.72 -12.77
CA SER A 718 30.22 28.10 -13.25
C SER A 718 29.58 29.02 -12.21
N ARG A 719 28.79 28.50 -11.26
CA ARG A 719 28.22 29.31 -10.15
C ARG A 719 29.29 30.03 -9.32
N THR A 720 30.50 29.47 -9.23
CA THR A 720 31.62 30.07 -8.49
C THR A 720 32.25 31.23 -9.24
N LEU A 721 31.93 31.39 -10.52
CA LEU A 721 32.47 32.45 -11.40
C LEU A 721 31.51 33.63 -11.51
N LEU A 722 30.28 33.53 -11.02
CA LEU A 722 29.33 34.64 -11.06
C LEU A 722 29.83 35.80 -10.20
N PHE A 723 29.57 37.03 -10.66
CA PHE A 723 29.99 38.29 -10.04
C PHE A 723 31.51 38.57 -10.09
N GLU A 724 32.31 37.78 -10.83
CA GLU A 724 33.69 38.10 -11.13
C GLU A 724 33.78 39.12 -12.27
N PRO A 725 34.85 39.94 -12.34
CA PRO A 725 35.06 40.88 -13.46
C PRO A 725 35.13 40.16 -14.80
N HIS A 726 34.49 40.72 -15.82
CA HIS A 726 34.45 40.19 -17.19
C HIS A 726 35.72 40.54 -17.96
N ASP A 727 36.82 39.86 -17.71
CA ASP A 727 38.13 40.06 -18.31
C ASP A 727 38.68 38.74 -18.92
N GLU A 728 39.84 38.84 -19.56
CA GLU A 728 40.54 37.72 -20.16
C GLU A 728 40.88 36.63 -19.11
N ILE A 729 41.14 37.04 -17.88
CA ILE A 729 41.45 36.08 -16.77
C ILE A 729 40.24 35.26 -16.46
N PHE A 730 39.06 35.85 -16.43
CA PHE A 730 37.78 35.16 -16.24
C PHE A 730 37.52 34.14 -17.36
N HIS A 731 37.75 34.57 -18.66
CA HIS A 731 37.57 33.64 -19.79
C HIS A 731 38.49 32.42 -19.68
N GLN A 732 39.76 32.65 -19.38
CA GLN A 732 40.74 31.57 -19.24
C GLN A 732 40.42 30.66 -18.03
N ARG A 733 39.88 31.21 -16.95
CA ARG A 733 39.47 30.47 -15.78
C ARG A 733 38.29 29.55 -16.10
N PHE A 734 37.28 30.08 -16.82
CA PHE A 734 36.15 29.24 -17.28
C PHE A 734 36.62 28.11 -18.19
N ILE A 735 37.45 28.44 -19.22
CA ILE A 735 37.98 27.44 -20.16
C ILE A 735 38.74 26.35 -19.41
N ARG A 736 39.54 26.69 -18.42
CA ARG A 736 40.27 25.71 -17.60
C ARG A 736 39.38 24.79 -16.82
N ILE A 737 38.33 25.31 -16.18
CA ILE A 737 37.34 24.53 -15.43
C ILE A 737 36.58 23.59 -16.37
N ALA A 738 36.03 24.13 -17.44
CA ALA A 738 35.29 23.35 -18.43
C ALA A 738 36.15 22.26 -19.08
N LYS A 739 37.41 22.58 -19.41
CA LYS A 739 38.39 21.64 -19.95
C LYS A 739 38.68 20.50 -18.97
N GLY A 740 38.82 20.79 -17.68
CA GLY A 740 39.04 19.77 -16.65
C GLY A 740 37.91 18.76 -16.62
N ILE A 741 36.64 19.22 -16.61
CA ILE A 741 35.47 18.38 -16.64
C ILE A 741 35.38 17.52 -17.92
N LEU A 742 35.58 18.14 -19.08
CA LEU A 742 35.49 17.44 -20.37
C LEU A 742 36.64 16.43 -20.56
N GLN A 743 37.83 16.71 -20.06
CA GLN A 743 38.94 15.77 -20.05
C GLN A 743 38.69 14.57 -19.18
N GLU A 744 38.10 14.74 -17.99
CA GLU A 744 37.68 13.63 -17.15
C GLU A 744 36.71 12.70 -17.88
N VAL A 745 35.72 13.26 -18.57
CA VAL A 745 34.76 12.50 -19.36
C VAL A 745 35.44 11.81 -20.55
N GLN A 746 36.39 12.47 -21.20
CA GLN A 746 37.15 11.88 -22.30
C GLN A 746 38.01 10.70 -21.85
N VAL A 747 38.75 10.86 -20.74
CA VAL A 747 39.51 9.74 -20.13
C VAL A 747 38.58 8.60 -19.72
N GLY A 748 37.38 8.95 -19.22
CA GLY A 748 36.29 8.00 -18.88
C GLY A 748 35.60 7.39 -20.10
N ARG A 749 36.09 7.61 -21.33
CA ARG A 749 35.51 7.06 -22.58
C ARG A 749 34.12 7.57 -22.94
N GLY A 750 33.70 8.74 -22.38
CA GLY A 750 32.43 9.38 -22.72
C GLY A 750 32.51 10.24 -23.98
N LEU A 751 33.65 10.86 -24.21
CA LEU A 751 33.91 11.72 -25.38
C LEU A 751 35.09 11.20 -26.19
N THR A 752 34.99 11.35 -27.51
CA THR A 752 36.13 11.14 -28.43
C THR A 752 36.95 12.43 -28.52
N ASP A 753 36.29 13.57 -28.65
CA ASP A 753 36.92 14.88 -28.74
C ASP A 753 35.98 15.97 -28.25
N PHE A 754 36.53 17.17 -27.94
CA PHE A 754 35.76 18.35 -27.56
C PHE A 754 36.48 19.64 -27.90
N ILE A 755 35.75 20.73 -28.04
CA ILE A 755 36.24 22.06 -28.27
C ILE A 755 35.52 23.07 -27.37
N ILE A 756 36.25 24.02 -26.81
CA ILE A 756 35.71 25.09 -25.97
C ILE A 756 36.10 26.41 -26.59
N LYS A 757 35.12 27.27 -26.88
CA LYS A 757 35.30 28.66 -27.28
C LYS A 757 34.64 29.59 -26.29
N ALA A 758 35.39 30.53 -25.75
CA ALA A 758 34.92 31.59 -24.85
C ALA A 758 35.80 32.82 -25.04
N ASP A 759 35.94 33.24 -26.28
CA ASP A 759 36.77 34.33 -26.74
C ASP A 759 35.97 35.63 -26.96
N TYR A 760 36.63 36.69 -27.36
CA TYR A 760 36.04 37.99 -27.68
C TYR A 760 35.20 37.97 -28.95
N GLU A 761 35.27 36.91 -29.77
CA GLU A 761 34.34 36.75 -30.91
C GLU A 761 32.93 36.47 -30.42
N LEU A 762 32.80 35.73 -29.32
CA LEU A 762 31.51 35.44 -28.67
C LEU A 762 31.12 36.52 -27.65
N ASN A 763 32.10 37.12 -26.99
CA ASN A 763 31.93 38.13 -25.94
C ASN A 763 32.33 39.50 -26.47
N THR A 764 31.52 40.01 -27.39
CA THR A 764 31.67 41.35 -27.94
C THR A 764 31.45 42.43 -26.87
N PRO A 765 31.93 43.68 -27.06
CA PRO A 765 31.66 44.75 -26.10
C PRO A 765 30.19 44.89 -25.71
N ASP A 766 29.26 44.73 -26.67
CA ASP A 766 27.83 44.77 -26.40
C ASP A 766 27.32 43.64 -25.48
N VAL A 767 27.99 42.49 -25.51
CA VAL A 767 27.67 41.35 -24.59
C VAL A 767 28.23 41.63 -23.19
N ILE A 768 29.43 42.19 -23.13
CA ILE A 768 30.08 42.60 -21.89
C ILE A 768 29.31 43.75 -21.22
N ASP A 769 28.85 44.73 -21.97
CA ASP A 769 28.04 45.86 -21.47
C ASP A 769 26.68 45.43 -20.92
N ARG A 770 26.15 44.28 -21.38
CA ARG A 770 24.93 43.64 -20.80
C ARG A 770 25.20 42.73 -19.60
N ASN A 771 26.45 42.68 -19.13
CA ASN A 771 26.91 41.78 -18.08
C ASN A 771 26.67 40.28 -18.41
N GLU A 772 26.73 39.93 -19.69
CA GLU A 772 26.53 38.56 -20.18
C GLU A 772 27.90 37.94 -20.51
N PHE A 773 28.07 36.66 -20.15
CA PHE A 773 29.18 35.85 -20.63
C PHE A 773 28.66 34.70 -21.50
N ARG A 774 29.30 34.50 -22.66
CA ARG A 774 28.96 33.49 -23.64
C ARG A 774 30.10 32.54 -23.92
N ALA A 775 29.83 31.24 -23.79
CA ALA A 775 30.76 30.19 -24.16
C ALA A 775 30.08 29.20 -25.10
N ARG A 776 30.83 28.60 -25.99
CA ARG A 776 30.38 27.54 -26.87
C ARG A 776 31.23 26.29 -26.64
N ILE A 777 30.58 25.18 -26.29
CA ILE A 777 31.21 23.88 -26.06
C ILE A 777 30.71 22.93 -27.11
N GLY A 778 31.62 22.42 -27.96
CA GLY A 778 31.31 21.34 -28.89
C GLY A 778 31.86 20.02 -28.34
N VAL A 779 31.03 18.96 -28.38
CA VAL A 779 31.41 17.65 -27.90
C VAL A 779 31.14 16.57 -28.95
N GLN A 780 32.05 15.60 -29.04
CA GLN A 780 31.89 14.40 -29.87
C GLN A 780 31.75 13.19 -28.98
N PRO A 781 30.50 12.70 -28.76
CA PRO A 781 30.25 11.57 -27.85
C PRO A 781 30.73 10.25 -28.46
N THR A 782 31.18 9.35 -27.58
CA THR A 782 31.48 7.96 -27.95
C THR A 782 30.20 7.19 -28.17
N ARG A 783 30.11 6.44 -29.26
CA ARG A 783 28.93 5.62 -29.57
C ARG A 783 29.08 4.21 -29.02
N ALA A 784 28.02 3.64 -28.50
CA ALA A 784 27.94 2.23 -28.13
C ALA A 784 27.81 1.36 -29.38
N VAL A 785 28.40 0.17 -29.37
CA VAL A 785 28.22 -0.84 -30.40
C VAL A 785 26.89 -1.55 -30.14
N GLU A 786 25.95 -1.46 -31.06
CA GLU A 786 24.64 -2.12 -30.98
C GLU A 786 24.54 -3.29 -31.98
N PHE A 787 25.26 -3.22 -33.08
CA PHE A 787 25.25 -4.25 -34.13
C PHE A 787 26.66 -4.77 -34.36
N MET A 788 26.80 -6.09 -34.37
CA MET A 788 28.07 -6.77 -34.64
C MET A 788 27.87 -7.76 -35.79
N PHE A 789 28.60 -7.58 -36.88
CA PHE A 789 28.59 -8.48 -38.01
C PHE A 789 29.89 -9.29 -37.95
N ILE A 790 29.80 -10.60 -37.91
CA ILE A 790 30.91 -11.51 -37.86
C ILE A 790 30.81 -12.45 -39.08
N GLU A 791 31.78 -12.42 -39.95
CA GLU A 791 31.88 -13.30 -41.09
C GLU A 791 32.87 -14.43 -40.79
N PHE A 792 32.43 -15.65 -40.94
CA PHE A 792 33.29 -16.84 -40.83
C PHE A 792 33.61 -17.36 -42.24
N SER A 793 34.88 -17.34 -42.61
CA SER A 793 35.36 -17.99 -43.84
C SER A 793 35.93 -19.38 -43.53
N ILE A 794 35.42 -20.40 -44.21
CA ILE A 794 35.91 -21.77 -44.05
C ILE A 794 36.89 -22.06 -45.17
N HIS A 795 38.15 -22.30 -44.84
CA HIS A 795 39.20 -22.59 -45.77
C HIS A 795 39.51 -24.11 -45.79
N ARG A 796 39.98 -24.61 -46.93
CA ARG A 796 40.44 -25.97 -47.03
C ARG A 796 41.72 -26.18 -46.20
N THR A 797 41.93 -27.38 -45.73
CA THR A 797 43.14 -27.74 -44.96
C THR A 797 44.40 -27.43 -45.79
N GLY A 798 45.27 -26.55 -45.26
CA GLY A 798 46.52 -26.15 -45.91
C GLY A 798 46.54 -24.86 -46.72
N SER A 799 45.36 -24.17 -46.89
CA SER A 799 45.27 -22.92 -47.65
C SER A 799 45.31 -21.65 -46.77
N PHE A 800 45.51 -21.80 -45.45
CA PHE A 800 45.45 -20.69 -44.49
C PHE A 800 46.63 -19.66 -44.60
N SER A 801 47.78 -20.12 -45.18
CA SER A 801 48.96 -19.27 -45.33
C SER A 801 48.92 -18.29 -46.51
N GLU A 802 48.09 -18.57 -47.53
CA GLU A 802 48.01 -17.71 -48.73
C GLU A 802 46.93 -16.62 -48.62
N THR A 803 45.98 -16.74 -47.69
CA THR A 803 44.86 -15.79 -47.55
C THR A 803 45.06 -14.82 -46.39
N ALA A 804 46.02 -15.02 -45.50
CA ALA A 804 46.27 -14.13 -44.35
C ALA A 804 46.75 -12.70 -44.73
N GLU A 805 47.18 -12.49 -45.98
CA GLU A 805 47.59 -11.19 -46.50
C GLU A 805 46.47 -10.38 -47.16
N SER A 806 45.26 -10.97 -47.28
CA SER A 806 44.09 -10.31 -47.92
C SER A 806 42.94 -9.99 -47.00
N PHE A 807 43.12 -10.08 -45.67
CA PHE A 807 42.12 -9.63 -44.67
C PHE A 807 42.42 -8.22 -44.18
#